data_b293759de4d92ebe0b832378f9a62c85
#
_entry.id   b293759de4d92ebe0b832378f9a62c85
#
_cell.length_a   1.000
_cell.length_b   1.000
_cell.length_c   1.000
_cell.angle_alpha   90.00
_cell.angle_beta   90.00
_cell.angle_gamma   90.00
#
_symmetry.space_group_name_H-M   'P 1'
#
loop_
_entity.id
_entity.type
_entity.pdbx_description
1 polymer ?
#
loop_
_entity_poly.entity_id
_entity_poly.type
_entity_poly.pdbx_seq_one_letter_code
_entity_poly.pdbx_strand_id
1 'polypeptide(L)'
;MGVLRDMLRHWPRRLFAPAAHLQAKYEAFKGLLDADEKALVLIAELEEIVYGARSVDPARVQWLCRRLLALVQALAERLSAMSPARAQGLDQCLERIGAGIAQWTFQWTGQQLDKKLGVVVPDPLPSPIPAPIPGLVPGPLPGLTPDLVSGPDSCAPSPYLMTLAQALDCPEQAGGKAANLARARQAGLNVPPALVVSAQAYNHFVDAGGLRSKLDRLLRQADLSSPDKLEALCAELRAVILGAPLPEALTQALEGAVRSPEFAGARLAVRSSALGEDGGKSFAGQYASELGVAPEGLPDAYRRILAAKYRPRAVAYRILSGLSDAQTPMAVLLMPMIEARAAGALFSREVRPGQGEPGELAVAVFALAGLGDRLMSGQDAAPRVLRLSRAAQPGAVVRVLDDSGPRSVELGPQDLAALVRIALALEEQLGSPQEVEWALDQAGQLFVLQSRPHWPEPPRLPRPPDLSGHEPLASGLGRVSPGAACGPVFHLRDLAHIAEVPEGVVLLVPGLSPALGKCIGRVEAVLAGSGSRASHFASVAREFGLPVLADAPELLATLADGQVVSVDADAGTVYAGRVDALLAGREQGRAALRQAALQRYAGLIGLACQLHLTDPDSPSFSPQGCRSLHDVVRYCHESAVAEMFTLADRSGRGLHGARKLESSLPLS
;
A
#
# COMPACT_ATOMS: atom_id res chain seq x y z
N MET A 1 1.96 29.44 41.06
CA MET A 1 0.83 30.11 40.37
C MET A 1 0.07 29.18 39.43
N GLY A 2 0.70 28.19 38.80
CA GLY A 2 0.02 27.20 37.91
C GLY A 2 -1.02 26.35 38.62
N VAL A 3 -0.68 25.80 39.80
CA VAL A 3 -1.57 24.91 40.57
C VAL A 3 -2.85 25.60 41.04
N LEU A 4 -2.75 26.88 41.41
CA LEU A 4 -3.92 27.67 41.83
C LEU A 4 -4.86 28.00 40.65
N ARG A 5 -4.30 28.17 39.46
CA ARG A 5 -5.07 28.44 38.22
C ARG A 5 -5.80 27.19 37.73
N ASP A 6 -5.19 26.03 37.89
CA ASP A 6 -5.83 24.74 37.59
C ASP A 6 -6.89 24.36 38.62
N MET A 7 -6.65 24.62 39.91
CA MET A 7 -7.66 24.46 40.94
C MET A 7 -8.91 25.34 40.67
N LEU A 8 -8.74 26.61 40.30
CA LEU A 8 -9.84 27.53 39.98
C LEU A 8 -10.59 27.15 38.69
N ARG A 9 -9.94 26.50 37.73
CA ARG A 9 -10.60 25.99 36.50
C ARG A 9 -11.47 24.75 36.77
N HIS A 10 -11.06 23.88 37.67
CA HIS A 10 -11.72 22.58 37.92
C HIS A 10 -12.69 22.58 39.09
N TRP A 11 -12.53 23.52 40.04
CA TRP A 11 -13.37 23.62 41.23
C TRP A 11 -14.84 23.93 40.93
N PRO A 12 -15.20 24.88 40.05
CA PRO A 12 -16.60 25.14 39.72
C PRO A 12 -17.31 23.93 39.12
N ARG A 13 -16.62 23.18 38.23
CA ARG A 13 -17.20 21.98 37.61
C ARG A 13 -17.41 20.83 38.60
N ARG A 14 -16.54 20.67 39.59
CA ARG A 14 -16.69 19.67 40.66
C ARG A 14 -17.83 19.98 41.64
N LEU A 15 -18.04 21.23 41.93
CA LEU A 15 -19.06 21.66 42.89
C LEU A 15 -20.45 21.81 42.27
N PHE A 16 -20.53 22.29 41.02
CA PHE A 16 -21.80 22.64 40.38
C PHE A 16 -22.32 21.64 39.34
N ALA A 17 -21.49 20.72 38.88
CA ALA A 17 -21.88 19.66 37.92
C ALA A 17 -21.07 18.36 38.12
N PRO A 18 -21.19 17.67 39.24
CA PRO A 18 -20.41 16.44 39.52
C PRO A 18 -20.68 15.31 38.51
N ALA A 19 -21.92 15.23 38.01
CA ALA A 19 -22.28 14.24 36.99
C ALA A 19 -21.57 14.48 35.64
N ALA A 20 -21.48 15.74 35.21
CA ALA A 20 -20.80 16.10 33.97
C ALA A 20 -19.29 15.86 34.06
N HIS A 21 -18.69 16.07 35.22
CA HIS A 21 -17.26 15.77 35.42
C HIS A 21 -16.98 14.26 35.38
N LEU A 22 -17.84 13.46 36.02
CA LEU A 22 -17.73 11.99 35.99
C LEU A 22 -17.92 11.45 34.59
N GLN A 23 -18.91 11.97 33.86
CA GLN A 23 -19.17 11.61 32.49
C GLN A 23 -17.99 11.95 31.57
N ALA A 24 -17.38 13.13 31.72
CA ALA A 24 -16.21 13.52 30.95
C ALA A 24 -15.01 12.59 31.19
N LYS A 25 -14.77 12.17 32.45
CA LYS A 25 -13.75 11.19 32.79
C LYS A 25 -14.05 9.81 32.20
N TYR A 26 -15.31 9.38 32.24
CA TYR A 26 -15.74 8.12 31.65
C TYR A 26 -15.54 8.09 30.14
N GLU A 27 -15.91 9.17 29.43
CA GLU A 27 -15.67 9.26 27.99
C GLU A 27 -14.17 9.29 27.64
N ALA A 28 -13.35 9.98 28.45
CA ALA A 28 -11.90 9.97 28.30
C ALA A 28 -11.33 8.57 28.51
N PHE A 29 -11.80 7.83 29.54
CA PHE A 29 -11.41 6.46 29.82
C PHE A 29 -11.77 5.50 28.68
N LYS A 30 -13.02 5.56 28.21
CA LYS A 30 -13.48 4.75 27.08
C LYS A 30 -12.63 4.99 25.83
N GLY A 31 -12.35 6.25 25.53
CA GLY A 31 -11.49 6.58 24.40
C GLY A 31 -10.02 6.21 24.63
N LEU A 32 -9.55 6.15 25.87
CA LEU A 32 -8.22 5.65 26.20
C LEU A 32 -8.14 4.15 25.91
N LEU A 33 -9.12 3.35 26.34
CA LEU A 33 -9.15 1.90 26.07
C LEU A 33 -9.19 1.58 24.57
N ASP A 34 -9.96 2.36 23.78
CA ASP A 34 -9.99 2.20 22.31
C ASP A 34 -8.62 2.51 21.66
N ALA A 35 -7.91 3.53 22.15
CA ALA A 35 -6.56 3.84 21.64
C ALA A 35 -5.51 2.83 22.14
N ASP A 36 -5.65 2.31 23.35
CA ASP A 36 -4.83 1.26 23.95
C ASP A 36 -4.88 -0.03 23.11
N GLU A 37 -6.09 -0.53 22.83
CA GLU A 37 -6.30 -1.71 21.99
C GLU A 37 -5.63 -1.54 20.62
N LYS A 38 -5.81 -0.38 19.97
CA LYS A 38 -5.19 -0.09 18.69
C LYS A 38 -3.67 -0.01 18.76
N ALA A 39 -3.12 0.53 19.86
CA ALA A 39 -1.68 0.61 20.06
C ALA A 39 -1.07 -0.79 20.25
N LEU A 40 -1.71 -1.65 21.05
CA LEU A 40 -1.27 -3.03 21.27
C LEU A 40 -1.28 -3.86 19.98
N VAL A 41 -2.25 -3.66 19.08
CA VAL A 41 -2.26 -4.29 17.76
C VAL A 41 -1.04 -3.89 16.93
N LEU A 42 -0.65 -2.61 16.95
CA LEU A 42 0.54 -2.15 16.21
C LEU A 42 1.84 -2.66 16.85
N ILE A 43 1.90 -2.75 18.17
CA ILE A 43 3.04 -3.33 18.91
C ILE A 43 3.19 -4.80 18.53
N ALA A 44 2.09 -5.58 18.56
CA ALA A 44 2.10 -6.98 18.17
C ALA A 44 2.54 -7.17 16.71
N GLU A 45 2.13 -6.28 15.79
CA GLU A 45 2.59 -6.33 14.40
C GLU A 45 4.09 -6.04 14.28
N LEU A 46 4.62 -5.08 15.05
CA LEU A 46 6.06 -4.83 15.12
C LEU A 46 6.82 -6.01 15.72
N GLU A 47 6.29 -6.64 16.74
CA GLU A 47 6.86 -7.85 17.35
C GLU A 47 6.86 -9.04 16.37
N GLU A 48 5.80 -9.23 15.59
CA GLU A 48 5.77 -10.24 14.53
C GLU A 48 6.85 -9.99 13.45
N ILE A 49 7.17 -8.75 13.15
CA ILE A 49 8.28 -8.40 12.26
C ILE A 49 9.61 -8.82 12.89
N VAL A 50 9.77 -8.61 14.19
CA VAL A 50 11.01 -8.92 14.94
C VAL A 50 11.20 -10.41 15.15
N TYR A 51 10.19 -11.10 15.67
CA TYR A 51 10.28 -12.49 16.12
C TYR A 51 9.67 -13.46 15.10
N GLY A 52 8.81 -12.99 14.22
CA GLY A 52 8.02 -13.78 13.29
C GLY A 52 8.65 -14.02 11.92
N ALA A 53 7.88 -14.66 11.04
CA ALA A 53 8.28 -15.07 9.70
C ALA A 53 8.07 -13.99 8.61
N ARG A 54 7.61 -12.77 8.96
CA ARG A 54 7.31 -11.73 7.97
C ARG A 54 8.57 -11.05 7.44
N SER A 55 8.56 -10.72 6.16
CA SER A 55 9.62 -9.91 5.55
C SER A 55 9.62 -8.51 6.17
N VAL A 56 10.82 -8.00 6.46
CA VAL A 56 10.98 -6.66 7.04
C VAL A 56 10.92 -5.62 5.92
N ASP A 57 9.80 -4.93 5.81
CA ASP A 57 9.66 -3.76 4.94
C ASP A 57 10.00 -2.49 5.75
N PRO A 58 11.05 -1.74 5.37
CA PRO A 58 11.45 -0.53 6.05
C PRO A 58 10.36 0.54 6.13
N ALA A 59 9.63 0.74 5.06
CA ALA A 59 8.56 1.74 5.01
C ALA A 59 7.41 1.34 5.96
N ARG A 60 7.12 0.05 6.06
CA ARG A 60 6.11 -0.46 6.99
C ARG A 60 6.52 -0.26 8.44
N VAL A 61 7.77 -0.58 8.80
CA VAL A 61 8.29 -0.36 10.16
C VAL A 61 8.20 1.13 10.54
N GLN A 62 8.61 2.03 9.65
CA GLN A 62 8.49 3.47 9.89
C GLN A 62 7.05 3.92 10.05
N TRP A 63 6.15 3.43 9.20
CA TRP A 63 4.72 3.74 9.28
C TRP A 63 4.13 3.27 10.60
N LEU A 64 4.42 2.02 11.02
CA LEU A 64 3.97 1.46 12.28
C LEU A 64 4.43 2.30 13.47
N CYS A 65 5.71 2.68 13.51
CA CYS A 65 6.25 3.49 14.58
C CYS A 65 5.62 4.88 14.64
N ARG A 66 5.43 5.56 13.50
CA ARG A 66 4.75 6.86 13.45
C ARG A 66 3.30 6.77 13.89
N ARG A 67 2.60 5.74 13.42
CA ARG A 67 1.20 5.51 13.79
C ARG A 67 1.04 5.18 15.26
N LEU A 68 1.94 4.34 15.80
CA LEU A 68 2.00 4.01 17.22
C LEU A 68 2.26 5.26 18.05
N LEU A 69 3.23 6.10 17.67
CA LEU A 69 3.52 7.37 18.35
C LEU A 69 2.28 8.26 18.43
N ALA A 70 1.54 8.42 17.34
CA ALA A 70 0.31 9.23 17.31
C ALA A 70 -0.79 8.67 18.24
N LEU A 71 -0.94 7.33 18.31
CA LEU A 71 -1.89 6.70 19.23
C LEU A 71 -1.47 6.89 20.69
N VAL A 72 -0.18 6.77 20.97
CA VAL A 72 0.37 6.93 22.34
C VAL A 72 0.27 8.39 22.79
N GLN A 73 0.42 9.36 21.90
CA GLN A 73 0.13 10.77 22.19
C GLN A 73 -1.34 10.96 22.57
N ALA A 74 -2.26 10.36 21.80
CA ALA A 74 -3.68 10.40 22.14
C ALA A 74 -4.00 9.73 23.49
N LEU A 75 -3.31 8.64 23.85
CA LEU A 75 -3.42 8.01 25.17
C LEU A 75 -3.00 8.97 26.29
N ALA A 76 -1.85 9.65 26.15
CA ALA A 76 -1.34 10.60 27.13
C ALA A 76 -2.29 11.81 27.30
N GLU A 77 -2.84 12.34 26.22
CA GLU A 77 -3.84 13.41 26.26
C GLU A 77 -5.11 12.99 27.02
N ARG A 78 -5.60 11.77 26.79
CA ARG A 78 -6.78 11.24 27.48
C ARG A 78 -6.51 10.98 28.96
N LEU A 79 -5.31 10.45 29.31
CA LEU A 79 -4.91 10.32 30.70
C LEU A 79 -4.79 11.69 31.36
N SER A 80 -4.26 12.70 30.68
CA SER A 80 -4.19 14.08 31.18
C SER A 80 -5.57 14.67 31.44
N ALA A 81 -6.57 14.38 30.59
CA ALA A 81 -7.95 14.77 30.82
C ALA A 81 -8.59 14.07 32.03
N MET A 82 -8.20 12.82 32.32
CA MET A 82 -8.68 12.06 33.48
C MET A 82 -7.96 12.46 34.77
N SER A 83 -6.63 12.54 34.73
CA SER A 83 -5.76 12.78 35.89
C SER A 83 -4.49 13.53 35.48
N PRO A 84 -4.50 14.88 35.49
CA PRO A 84 -3.32 15.68 35.13
C PRO A 84 -2.07 15.36 35.98
N ALA A 85 -2.29 14.97 37.24
CA ALA A 85 -1.18 14.61 38.12
C ALA A 85 -0.43 13.34 37.69
N ARG A 86 -1.17 12.34 37.18
CA ARG A 86 -0.58 11.10 36.66
C ARG A 86 0.05 11.28 35.28
N ALA A 87 -0.44 12.22 34.49
CA ALA A 87 0.10 12.52 33.16
C ALA A 87 1.33 13.44 33.20
N GLN A 88 1.67 13.99 34.35
CA GLN A 88 2.78 14.95 34.49
C GLN A 88 4.12 14.31 34.11
N GLY A 89 4.78 14.86 33.09
CA GLY A 89 6.06 14.36 32.58
C GLY A 89 5.97 13.40 31.39
N LEU A 90 4.75 12.97 30.99
CA LEU A 90 4.57 12.14 29.79
C LEU A 90 4.96 12.87 28.51
N ASP A 91 4.68 14.18 28.40
CA ASP A 91 5.02 14.98 27.23
C ASP A 91 6.54 14.96 26.96
N GLN A 92 7.35 15.17 28.02
CA GLN A 92 8.81 15.11 27.91
C GLN A 92 9.31 13.72 27.51
N CYS A 93 8.64 12.67 28.02
CA CYS A 93 8.97 11.30 27.67
C CYS A 93 8.65 11.03 26.19
N LEU A 94 7.49 11.44 25.72
CA LEU A 94 7.07 11.28 24.32
C LEU A 94 7.93 12.09 23.36
N GLU A 95 8.33 13.30 23.73
CA GLU A 95 9.29 14.10 22.94
C GLU A 95 10.62 13.37 22.80
N ARG A 96 11.16 12.81 23.90
CA ARG A 96 12.41 12.06 23.87
C ARG A 96 12.34 10.82 22.98
N ILE A 97 11.30 10.00 23.13
CA ILE A 97 11.10 8.78 22.33
C ILE A 97 10.83 9.16 20.86
N GLY A 98 9.99 10.16 20.62
CA GLY A 98 9.67 10.66 19.30
C GLY A 98 10.91 11.22 18.56
N ALA A 99 11.76 11.96 19.27
CA ALA A 99 13.04 12.43 18.73
C ALA A 99 13.97 11.28 18.35
N GLY A 100 14.04 10.23 19.18
CA GLY A 100 14.80 9.01 18.87
C GLY A 100 14.29 8.31 17.60
N ILE A 101 12.98 8.18 17.47
CA ILE A 101 12.35 7.62 16.26
C ILE A 101 12.60 8.50 15.03
N ALA A 102 12.51 9.82 15.17
CA ALA A 102 12.76 10.77 14.09
C ALA A 102 14.24 10.78 13.67
N GLN A 103 15.17 10.77 14.62
CA GLN A 103 16.60 10.70 14.37
C GLN A 103 16.97 9.43 13.62
N TRP A 104 16.40 8.31 14.01
CA TRP A 104 16.60 7.03 13.33
C TRP A 104 16.07 7.09 11.89
N THR A 105 14.89 7.71 11.67
CA THR A 105 14.29 7.90 10.35
C THR A 105 15.13 8.81 9.45
N PHE A 106 15.73 9.87 10.01
CA PHE A 106 16.57 10.82 9.28
C PHE A 106 17.93 10.22 8.88
N GLN A 107 18.59 9.50 9.78
CA GLN A 107 19.87 8.80 9.50
C GLN A 107 19.70 7.75 8.40
N TRP A 108 18.47 7.31 8.16
CA TRP A 108 18.18 6.27 7.19
C TRP A 108 17.89 6.82 5.78
N THR A 109 17.34 8.02 5.66
CA THR A 109 17.09 8.70 4.38
C THR A 109 18.33 9.38 3.80
N GLY A 110 19.35 9.57 4.61
CA GLY A 110 20.58 10.26 4.20
C GLY A 110 21.85 9.58 4.67
N GLN A 111 22.42 8.66 3.95
CA GLN A 111 23.85 8.30 4.03
C GLN A 111 24.34 6.95 4.55
N GLN A 112 23.61 5.88 4.74
CA GLN A 112 24.32 4.64 5.13
C GLN A 112 23.94 3.32 4.44
N LEU A 113 23.36 3.35 3.26
CA LEU A 113 23.20 2.10 2.48
C LEU A 113 24.54 1.59 1.91
N ASP A 114 25.53 2.46 1.76
CA ASP A 114 26.66 2.27 0.84
C ASP A 114 27.91 1.62 1.45
N LYS A 115 28.12 1.63 2.76
CA LYS A 115 29.43 1.25 3.31
C LYS A 115 29.54 -0.13 3.98
N LYS A 116 28.45 -0.83 4.29
CA LYS A 116 28.51 -2.11 5.02
C LYS A 116 28.07 -3.36 4.25
N LEU A 117 27.50 -3.24 3.06
CA LEU A 117 27.04 -4.38 2.27
C LEU A 117 27.93 -4.76 1.09
N GLY A 118 29.08 -4.10 0.91
CA GLY A 118 30.02 -4.44 -0.18
C GLY A 118 29.44 -4.16 -1.59
N VAL A 119 28.34 -3.45 -1.70
CA VAL A 119 27.82 -2.95 -2.98
C VAL A 119 28.55 -1.66 -3.29
N VAL A 120 29.42 -1.69 -4.30
CA VAL A 120 30.05 -0.50 -4.84
C VAL A 120 28.95 0.35 -5.48
N VAL A 121 28.48 1.37 -4.76
CA VAL A 121 27.66 2.43 -5.31
C VAL A 121 28.62 3.55 -5.72
N PRO A 122 28.52 4.08 -6.94
CA PRO A 122 29.36 5.20 -7.33
C PRO A 122 29.10 6.41 -6.41
N ASP A 123 30.17 7.17 -6.14
CA ASP A 123 30.17 8.32 -5.24
C ASP A 123 28.96 9.25 -5.45
N PRO A 124 28.34 9.74 -4.37
CA PRO A 124 27.26 10.71 -4.49
C PRO A 124 27.81 11.99 -5.14
N LEU A 125 27.18 12.40 -6.22
CA LEU A 125 27.43 13.69 -6.83
C LEU A 125 27.24 14.80 -5.78
N PRO A 126 28.11 15.83 -5.76
CA PRO A 126 28.01 16.91 -4.79
C PRO A 126 26.70 17.66 -5.01
N SER A 127 25.92 17.78 -3.96
CA SER A 127 24.79 18.72 -3.95
C SER A 127 25.30 20.14 -4.16
N PRO A 128 24.80 20.85 -5.18
CA PRO A 128 23.87 21.93 -4.91
C PRO A 128 22.59 21.74 -5.71
N ILE A 129 21.49 22.24 -5.16
CA ILE A 129 20.22 22.40 -5.87
C ILE A 129 20.54 23.02 -7.23
N PRO A 130 20.43 22.31 -8.36
CA PRO A 130 20.62 22.94 -9.65
C PRO A 130 19.49 23.94 -9.84
N ALA A 131 19.88 25.15 -10.21
CA ALA A 131 18.97 26.12 -10.80
C ALA A 131 18.13 25.43 -11.89
N PRO A 132 16.87 25.82 -12.13
CA PRO A 132 16.02 25.24 -13.14
C PRO A 132 16.79 25.17 -14.47
N ILE A 133 16.84 23.98 -15.05
CA ILE A 133 17.58 23.68 -16.28
C ILE A 133 17.09 24.63 -17.37
N PRO A 134 17.94 25.52 -17.90
CA PRO A 134 17.55 26.41 -19.00
C PRO A 134 17.24 25.52 -20.22
N GLY A 135 16.01 25.55 -20.68
CA GLY A 135 15.54 24.77 -21.84
C GLY A 135 14.44 23.74 -21.56
N LEU A 136 14.07 23.53 -20.30
CA LEU A 136 12.89 22.73 -19.92
C LEU A 136 11.76 23.61 -19.38
N VAL A 137 11.62 24.80 -19.92
CA VAL A 137 10.35 25.52 -19.81
C VAL A 137 9.46 24.93 -20.90
N PRO A 138 8.37 24.25 -20.56
CA PRO A 138 7.34 24.00 -21.55
C PRO A 138 6.95 25.38 -22.06
N GLY A 139 7.16 25.65 -23.36
CA GLY A 139 6.56 26.81 -23.97
C GLY A 139 5.08 26.81 -23.63
N PRO A 140 4.46 27.93 -23.27
CA PRO A 140 3.04 27.95 -22.98
C PRO A 140 2.35 27.36 -24.21
N LEU A 141 1.60 26.30 -24.00
CA LEU A 141 0.61 25.86 -24.99
C LEU A 141 -0.25 27.08 -25.26
N PRO A 142 -0.45 27.49 -26.54
CA PRO A 142 -1.27 28.65 -26.82
C PRO A 142 -2.68 28.40 -26.28
N GLY A 143 -3.02 29.08 -25.17
CA GLY A 143 -4.35 29.05 -24.58
C GLY A 143 -4.51 28.66 -23.13
N LEU A 144 -3.43 28.30 -22.38
CA LEU A 144 -3.56 27.97 -20.95
C LEU A 144 -2.68 28.92 -20.10
N THR A 145 -3.26 30.03 -19.72
CA THR A 145 -2.73 30.89 -18.63
C THR A 145 -3.12 30.27 -17.28
N PRO A 146 -2.28 30.41 -16.21
CA PRO A 146 -2.56 29.88 -14.87
C PRO A 146 -3.80 30.48 -14.17
N ASP A 147 -4.46 31.45 -14.78
CA ASP A 147 -5.53 32.27 -14.17
C ASP A 147 -6.95 31.85 -14.55
N LEU A 148 -7.18 30.69 -15.15
CA LEU A 148 -8.52 30.26 -15.56
C LEU A 148 -9.25 29.35 -14.55
N VAL A 149 -9.25 29.75 -13.26
CA VAL A 149 -10.25 29.28 -12.29
C VAL A 149 -11.00 30.48 -11.69
N SER A 150 -11.11 31.60 -12.39
CA SER A 150 -11.89 32.76 -11.99
C SER A 150 -12.80 33.22 -13.12
N GLY A 151 -13.74 32.37 -13.50
CA GLY A 151 -14.93 32.81 -14.23
C GLY A 151 -16.01 33.30 -13.26
N PRO A 152 -16.86 34.27 -13.65
CA PRO A 152 -17.85 34.90 -12.75
C PRO A 152 -19.04 34.03 -12.35
N ASP A 153 -19.02 32.71 -12.64
CA ASP A 153 -19.99 31.71 -12.16
C ASP A 153 -19.30 30.67 -11.26
N SER A 154 -18.49 31.12 -10.28
CA SER A 154 -17.88 30.23 -9.31
C SER A 154 -18.94 29.70 -8.35
N CYS A 155 -19.48 28.54 -8.65
CA CYS A 155 -20.02 27.63 -7.64
C CYS A 155 -18.93 27.46 -6.56
N ALA A 156 -19.24 27.68 -5.29
CA ALA A 156 -18.30 27.49 -4.18
C ALA A 156 -17.60 26.13 -4.32
N PRO A 157 -16.29 26.01 -4.03
CA PRO A 157 -15.55 24.78 -4.23
C PRO A 157 -16.27 23.62 -3.52
N SER A 158 -16.71 22.63 -4.29
CA SER A 158 -17.43 21.47 -3.74
C SER A 158 -16.47 20.71 -2.81
N PRO A 159 -16.86 20.38 -1.57
CA PRO A 159 -16.02 19.61 -0.66
C PRO A 159 -15.76 18.18 -1.17
N TYR A 160 -16.44 17.76 -2.23
CA TYR A 160 -16.37 16.43 -2.80
C TYR A 160 -15.38 16.31 -3.96
N LEU A 161 -14.97 17.42 -4.57
CA LEU A 161 -14.04 17.44 -5.70
C LEU A 161 -12.75 18.17 -5.35
N MET A 162 -11.63 17.59 -5.77
CA MET A 162 -10.29 18.14 -5.58
C MET A 162 -9.55 18.16 -6.90
N THR A 163 -8.76 19.19 -7.12
CA THR A 163 -7.75 19.20 -8.18
C THR A 163 -6.51 18.38 -7.79
N LEU A 164 -5.64 18.04 -8.75
CA LEU A 164 -4.35 17.40 -8.42
C LEU A 164 -3.45 18.29 -7.52
N ALA A 165 -3.55 19.62 -7.62
CA ALA A 165 -2.81 20.50 -6.73
C ALA A 165 -3.27 20.32 -5.27
N GLN A 166 -4.58 20.32 -5.02
CA GLN A 166 -5.15 20.06 -3.70
C GLN A 166 -4.86 18.64 -3.20
N ALA A 167 -4.70 17.67 -4.10
CA ALA A 167 -4.34 16.30 -3.74
C ALA A 167 -2.91 16.18 -3.17
N LEU A 168 -2.00 17.11 -3.44
CA LEU A 168 -0.69 17.21 -2.79
C LEU A 168 -0.81 17.63 -1.34
N ASP A 169 -1.68 18.60 -1.06
CA ASP A 169 -1.84 19.17 0.28
C ASP A 169 -2.64 18.25 1.20
N CYS A 170 -3.57 17.46 0.63
CA CYS A 170 -4.48 16.58 1.37
C CYS A 170 -4.46 15.14 0.81
N PRO A 171 -3.32 14.43 0.85
CA PRO A 171 -3.21 13.08 0.29
C PRO A 171 -4.14 12.07 0.96
N GLU A 172 -4.51 12.28 2.23
CA GLU A 172 -5.48 11.47 2.97
C GLU A 172 -6.92 11.59 2.43
N GLN A 173 -7.23 12.68 1.70
CA GLN A 173 -8.52 12.86 1.03
C GLN A 173 -8.50 12.40 -0.43
N ALA A 174 -7.33 12.43 -1.05
CA ALA A 174 -7.15 12.12 -2.47
C ALA A 174 -6.84 10.64 -2.74
N GLY A 175 -6.28 9.93 -1.76
CA GLY A 175 -5.77 8.58 -1.92
C GLY A 175 -4.41 8.50 -2.63
N GLY A 176 -3.78 7.33 -2.60
CA GLY A 176 -2.39 7.14 -3.03
C GLY A 176 -2.17 7.43 -4.51
N LYS A 177 -3.01 6.89 -5.40
CA LYS A 177 -2.84 7.08 -6.85
C LYS A 177 -2.91 8.55 -7.26
N ALA A 178 -3.91 9.28 -6.75
CA ALA A 178 -4.05 10.70 -7.05
C ALA A 178 -2.90 11.53 -6.49
N ALA A 179 -2.47 11.24 -5.26
CA ALA A 179 -1.34 11.92 -4.63
C ALA A 179 -0.02 11.68 -5.40
N ASN A 180 0.25 10.45 -5.85
CA ASN A 180 1.45 10.15 -6.65
C ASN A 180 1.39 10.80 -8.04
N LEU A 181 0.22 10.84 -8.66
CA LEU A 181 0.04 11.52 -9.93
C LEU A 181 0.22 13.04 -9.80
N ALA A 182 -0.24 13.62 -8.69
CA ALA A 182 -0.02 15.01 -8.36
C ALA A 182 1.48 15.34 -8.19
N ARG A 183 2.25 14.46 -7.55
CA ARG A 183 3.72 14.58 -7.44
C ARG A 183 4.40 14.47 -8.79
N ALA A 184 3.93 13.57 -9.68
CA ALA A 184 4.44 13.47 -11.05
C ALA A 184 4.23 14.79 -11.81
N ARG A 185 3.06 15.41 -11.69
CA ARG A 185 2.77 16.73 -12.27
C ARG A 185 3.65 17.83 -11.67
N GLN A 186 3.87 17.82 -10.36
CA GLN A 186 4.77 18.75 -9.67
C GLN A 186 6.23 18.62 -10.16
N ALA A 187 6.65 17.39 -10.49
CA ALA A 187 7.96 17.13 -11.11
C ALA A 187 8.07 17.60 -12.58
N GLY A 188 7.05 18.29 -13.10
CA GLY A 188 7.02 18.78 -14.49
C GLY A 188 6.74 17.72 -15.54
N LEU A 189 6.27 16.53 -15.13
CA LEU A 189 5.90 15.48 -16.06
C LEU A 189 4.50 15.70 -16.61
N ASN A 190 4.31 15.27 -17.86
CA ASN A 190 3.02 15.39 -18.52
C ASN A 190 2.02 14.36 -17.95
N VAL A 191 0.99 14.88 -17.31
CA VAL A 191 -0.09 14.11 -16.67
C VAL A 191 -1.40 14.60 -17.27
N PRO A 192 -2.34 13.72 -17.65
CA PRO A 192 -3.65 14.14 -18.15
C PRO A 192 -4.35 15.08 -17.15
N PRO A 193 -5.25 15.96 -17.60
CA PRO A 193 -6.16 16.64 -16.70
C PRO A 193 -6.83 15.64 -15.77
N ALA A 194 -6.95 15.97 -14.48
CA ALA A 194 -7.52 15.04 -13.53
C ALA A 194 -8.25 15.76 -12.41
N LEU A 195 -9.38 15.18 -11.99
CA LEU A 195 -10.12 15.54 -10.78
C LEU A 195 -10.21 14.34 -9.85
N VAL A 196 -10.28 14.61 -8.56
CA VAL A 196 -10.42 13.58 -7.54
C VAL A 196 -11.75 13.75 -6.82
N VAL A 197 -12.59 12.73 -6.85
CA VAL A 197 -13.74 12.63 -5.93
C VAL A 197 -13.18 12.18 -4.59
N SER A 198 -13.25 13.02 -3.58
CA SER A 198 -12.53 12.88 -2.31
C SER A 198 -13.02 11.72 -1.46
N ALA A 199 -12.19 11.28 -0.51
CA ALA A 199 -12.59 10.35 0.54
C ALA A 199 -13.76 10.89 1.40
N GLN A 200 -13.90 12.20 1.51
CA GLN A 200 -15.05 12.82 2.17
C GLN A 200 -16.35 12.55 1.43
N ALA A 201 -16.35 12.55 0.09
CA ALA A 201 -17.50 12.17 -0.72
C ALA A 201 -17.95 10.73 -0.45
N TYR A 202 -16.98 9.79 -0.35
CA TYR A 202 -17.26 8.41 0.05
C TYR A 202 -17.90 8.35 1.44
N ASN A 203 -17.30 9.02 2.43
CA ASN A 203 -17.83 9.03 3.79
C ASN A 203 -19.26 9.59 3.82
N HIS A 204 -19.52 10.70 3.14
CA HIS A 204 -20.86 11.29 3.04
C HIS A 204 -21.86 10.30 2.44
N PHE A 205 -21.50 9.61 1.36
CA PHE A 205 -22.36 8.59 0.73
C PHE A 205 -22.67 7.43 1.68
N VAL A 206 -21.65 6.92 2.40
CA VAL A 206 -21.83 5.75 3.28
C VAL A 206 -22.59 6.13 4.57
N ASP A 207 -22.44 7.38 5.05
CA ASP A 207 -23.14 7.87 6.23
C ASP A 207 -24.59 8.24 5.92
N ALA A 208 -24.88 8.65 4.68
CA ALA A 208 -26.25 8.88 4.23
C ALA A 208 -27.06 7.57 4.27
N GLY A 209 -28.27 7.65 4.78
CA GLY A 209 -29.18 6.50 4.82
C GLY A 209 -28.74 5.32 5.70
N GLY A 210 -27.74 5.50 6.58
CA GLY A 210 -27.31 4.49 7.54
C GLY A 210 -26.54 3.30 6.93
N LEU A 211 -25.96 3.45 5.72
CA LEU A 211 -25.26 2.38 5.02
C LEU A 211 -24.07 1.86 5.81
N ARG A 212 -23.32 2.73 6.51
CA ARG A 212 -22.16 2.34 7.33
C ARG A 212 -22.51 1.23 8.32
N SER A 213 -23.56 1.43 9.10
CA SER A 213 -24.00 0.44 10.09
C SER A 213 -24.43 -0.88 9.46
N LYS A 214 -25.00 -0.85 8.24
CA LYS A 214 -25.36 -2.06 7.50
C LYS A 214 -24.12 -2.78 6.99
N LEU A 215 -23.17 -2.06 6.42
CA LEU A 215 -21.90 -2.62 5.93
C LEU A 215 -21.07 -3.22 7.07
N ASP A 216 -20.94 -2.53 8.21
CA ASP A 216 -20.20 -3.01 9.38
C ASP A 216 -20.83 -4.29 9.96
N ARG A 217 -22.15 -4.38 9.98
CA ARG A 217 -22.86 -5.57 10.43
C ARG A 217 -22.61 -6.77 9.53
N LEU A 218 -22.60 -6.57 8.21
CA LEU A 218 -22.30 -7.62 7.24
C LEU A 218 -20.83 -8.04 7.33
N LEU A 219 -19.89 -7.09 7.36
CA LEU A 219 -18.46 -7.37 7.43
C LEU A 219 -18.06 -8.19 8.67
N ARG A 220 -18.77 -8.04 9.80
CA ARG A 220 -18.56 -8.88 11.00
C ARG A 220 -18.89 -10.36 10.78
N GLN A 221 -19.63 -10.70 9.73
CA GLN A 221 -19.98 -12.08 9.37
C GLN A 221 -18.97 -12.71 8.40
N ALA A 222 -17.90 -11.99 8.03
CA ALA A 222 -16.92 -12.46 7.07
C ALA A 222 -16.16 -13.68 7.61
N ASP A 223 -16.27 -14.79 6.88
CA ASP A 223 -15.60 -16.04 7.16
C ASP A 223 -14.57 -16.31 6.05
N LEU A 224 -13.29 -16.08 6.36
CA LEU A 224 -12.19 -16.29 5.42
C LEU A 224 -11.88 -17.77 5.18
N SER A 225 -12.38 -18.67 6.04
CA SER A 225 -12.19 -20.12 5.89
C SER A 225 -13.12 -20.72 4.83
N SER A 226 -14.18 -20.00 4.44
CA SER A 226 -15.18 -20.47 3.46
C SER A 226 -15.28 -19.48 2.28
N PRO A 227 -14.62 -19.78 1.15
CA PRO A 227 -14.66 -18.93 -0.04
C PRO A 227 -16.07 -18.63 -0.55
N ASP A 228 -16.97 -19.62 -0.54
CA ASP A 228 -18.34 -19.45 -1.01
C ASP A 228 -19.17 -18.52 -0.13
N LYS A 229 -19.04 -18.64 1.21
CA LYS A 229 -19.69 -17.72 2.15
C LYS A 229 -19.15 -16.31 2.01
N LEU A 230 -17.84 -16.17 1.83
CA LEU A 230 -17.21 -14.86 1.58
C LEU A 230 -17.71 -14.25 0.27
N GLU A 231 -17.82 -15.03 -0.82
CA GLU A 231 -18.34 -14.54 -2.10
C GLU A 231 -19.80 -14.08 -1.97
N ALA A 232 -20.65 -14.88 -1.32
CA ALA A 232 -22.06 -14.54 -1.08
C ALA A 232 -22.18 -13.25 -0.24
N LEU A 233 -21.44 -13.13 0.85
CA LEU A 233 -21.40 -11.94 1.69
C LEU A 233 -20.94 -10.71 0.89
N CYS A 234 -19.89 -10.85 0.10
CA CYS A 234 -19.36 -9.77 -0.74
C CYS A 234 -20.33 -9.37 -1.85
N ALA A 235 -21.11 -10.30 -2.39
CA ALA A 235 -22.19 -10.01 -3.34
C ALA A 235 -23.28 -9.14 -2.68
N GLU A 236 -23.66 -9.46 -1.43
CA GLU A 236 -24.62 -8.66 -0.66
C GLU A 236 -24.08 -7.26 -0.36
N LEU A 237 -22.82 -7.15 0.08
CA LEU A 237 -22.16 -5.85 0.32
C LEU A 237 -22.16 -4.99 -0.94
N ARG A 238 -21.82 -5.57 -2.10
CA ARG A 238 -21.84 -4.85 -3.39
C ARG A 238 -23.26 -4.41 -3.76
N ALA A 239 -24.25 -5.27 -3.58
CA ALA A 239 -25.64 -4.95 -3.85
C ALA A 239 -26.13 -3.77 -2.98
N VAL A 240 -25.72 -3.69 -1.72
CA VAL A 240 -26.02 -2.56 -0.83
C VAL A 240 -25.50 -1.25 -1.38
N ILE A 241 -24.24 -1.22 -1.86
CA ILE A 241 -23.63 0.00 -2.43
C ILE A 241 -24.30 0.37 -3.76
N LEU A 242 -24.50 -0.59 -4.66
CA LEU A 242 -25.07 -0.34 -5.98
C LEU A 242 -26.54 0.10 -5.91
N GLY A 243 -27.31 -0.42 -4.95
CA GLY A 243 -28.71 -0.06 -4.76
C GLY A 243 -28.95 1.24 -4.00
N ALA A 244 -27.92 1.82 -3.38
CA ALA A 244 -28.08 3.06 -2.61
C ALA A 244 -28.13 4.28 -3.54
N PRO A 245 -29.04 5.24 -3.29
CA PRO A 245 -29.05 6.51 -4.02
C PRO A 245 -27.86 7.37 -3.61
N LEU A 246 -27.26 8.05 -4.58
CA LEU A 246 -26.24 9.06 -4.28
C LEU A 246 -26.92 10.29 -3.64
N PRO A 247 -26.30 10.91 -2.62
CA PRO A 247 -26.74 12.20 -2.13
C PRO A 247 -26.80 13.25 -3.24
N GLU A 248 -27.81 14.09 -3.25
CA GLU A 248 -28.06 15.08 -4.32
C GLU A 248 -26.84 15.99 -4.54
N ALA A 249 -26.25 16.51 -3.45
CA ALA A 249 -25.07 17.36 -3.53
C ALA A 249 -23.86 16.65 -4.18
N LEU A 250 -23.71 15.35 -3.96
CA LEU A 250 -22.65 14.56 -4.61
C LEU A 250 -22.97 14.31 -6.09
N THR A 251 -24.22 14.05 -6.43
CA THR A 251 -24.65 13.91 -7.83
C THR A 251 -24.39 15.20 -8.60
N GLN A 252 -24.78 16.35 -8.05
CA GLN A 252 -24.51 17.66 -8.65
C GLN A 252 -23.01 17.93 -8.83
N ALA A 253 -22.19 17.53 -7.85
CA ALA A 253 -20.73 17.65 -7.96
C ALA A 253 -20.16 16.79 -9.11
N LEU A 254 -20.60 15.54 -9.24
CA LEU A 254 -20.16 14.65 -10.33
C LEU A 254 -20.61 15.19 -11.71
N GLU A 255 -21.83 15.69 -11.82
CA GLU A 255 -22.32 16.34 -13.03
C GLU A 255 -21.54 17.63 -13.35
N GLY A 256 -21.18 18.40 -12.34
CA GLY A 256 -20.35 19.59 -12.48
C GLY A 256 -18.95 19.24 -13.01
N ALA A 257 -18.36 18.14 -12.53
CA ALA A 257 -17.05 17.68 -12.97
C ALA A 257 -17.01 17.42 -14.49
N VAL A 258 -18.02 16.73 -15.04
CA VAL A 258 -18.05 16.40 -16.49
C VAL A 258 -18.37 17.59 -17.39
N ARG A 259 -18.94 18.67 -16.82
CA ARG A 259 -19.21 19.93 -17.55
C ARG A 259 -17.99 20.85 -17.62
N SER A 260 -16.95 20.58 -16.85
CA SER A 260 -15.73 21.39 -16.92
C SER A 260 -15.07 21.27 -18.31
N PRO A 261 -14.41 22.34 -18.80
CA PRO A 261 -13.86 22.36 -20.17
C PRO A 261 -12.89 21.22 -20.46
N GLU A 262 -12.18 20.73 -19.43
CA GLU A 262 -11.18 19.66 -19.55
C GLU A 262 -11.80 18.28 -19.74
N PHE A 263 -13.08 18.10 -19.38
CA PHE A 263 -13.81 16.83 -19.43
C PHE A 263 -15.00 16.84 -20.39
N ALA A 264 -15.37 18.03 -20.89
CA ALA A 264 -16.55 18.19 -21.73
C ALA A 264 -16.46 17.33 -23.02
N GLY A 265 -17.39 16.40 -23.18
CA GLY A 265 -17.46 15.48 -24.31
C GLY A 265 -16.41 14.36 -24.33
N ALA A 266 -15.47 14.32 -23.38
CA ALA A 266 -14.47 13.27 -23.31
C ALA A 266 -15.05 12.00 -22.66
N ARG A 267 -14.66 10.83 -23.17
CA ARG A 267 -14.81 9.59 -22.41
C ARG A 267 -13.82 9.59 -21.24
N LEU A 268 -14.21 9.01 -20.13
CA LEU A 268 -13.47 9.07 -18.85
C LEU A 268 -12.85 7.73 -18.51
N ALA A 269 -11.66 7.78 -17.90
CA ALA A 269 -11.10 6.74 -17.06
C ALA A 269 -11.45 7.06 -15.60
N VAL A 270 -12.25 6.20 -14.96
CA VAL A 270 -12.71 6.31 -13.58
C VAL A 270 -11.97 5.27 -12.77
N ARG A 271 -11.05 5.71 -11.91
CA ARG A 271 -10.09 4.82 -11.21
C ARG A 271 -10.21 4.96 -9.70
N SER A 272 -10.19 3.86 -8.98
CA SER A 272 -10.05 3.87 -7.51
C SER A 272 -8.75 4.56 -7.09
N SER A 273 -8.81 5.33 -6.03
CA SER A 273 -7.65 5.92 -5.36
C SER A 273 -7.84 5.76 -3.85
N ALA A 274 -7.67 4.55 -3.36
CA ALA A 274 -7.91 4.26 -1.96
C ALA A 274 -6.76 4.77 -1.08
N LEU A 275 -7.09 5.11 0.17
CA LEU A 275 -6.09 5.37 1.19
C LEU A 275 -5.29 4.08 1.45
N GLY A 276 -3.96 4.20 1.46
CA GLY A 276 -3.05 3.09 1.66
C GLY A 276 -2.81 2.21 0.43
N GLU A 277 -3.41 2.51 -0.74
CA GLU A 277 -3.26 1.73 -1.97
C GLU A 277 -1.80 1.67 -2.48
N ASP A 278 -1.03 2.72 -2.25
CA ASP A 278 0.38 2.83 -2.65
C ASP A 278 1.34 2.90 -1.44
N GLY A 279 0.91 2.41 -0.28
CA GLY A 279 1.75 2.24 0.90
C GLY A 279 2.57 0.95 0.86
N GLY A 280 3.32 0.64 1.93
CA GLY A 280 4.13 -0.57 2.05
C GLY A 280 3.37 -1.91 1.89
N LYS A 281 2.02 -1.89 1.97
CA LYS A 281 1.13 -2.96 1.53
C LYS A 281 0.38 -2.46 0.30
N SER A 282 0.70 -3.02 -0.86
CA SER A 282 0.10 -2.61 -2.12
C SER A 282 -1.30 -3.22 -2.29
N PHE A 283 -2.33 -2.37 -2.34
CA PHE A 283 -3.66 -2.77 -2.83
C PHE A 283 -3.68 -2.92 -4.37
N ALA A 284 -2.52 -3.09 -4.99
CA ALA A 284 -2.40 -3.15 -6.45
C ALA A 284 -3.34 -4.20 -7.05
N GLY A 285 -4.17 -3.77 -7.99
CA GLY A 285 -5.11 -4.64 -8.71
C GLY A 285 -6.26 -5.21 -7.88
N GLN A 286 -6.47 -4.75 -6.64
CA GLN A 286 -7.58 -5.22 -5.81
C GLN A 286 -8.86 -4.41 -6.06
N TYR A 287 -8.71 -3.16 -6.46
CA TYR A 287 -9.82 -2.26 -6.77
C TYR A 287 -10.02 -2.09 -8.29
N ALA A 288 -11.13 -1.50 -8.67
CA ALA A 288 -11.52 -1.40 -10.07
C ALA A 288 -11.05 -0.11 -10.73
N SER A 289 -10.86 -0.20 -12.05
CA SER A 289 -10.84 0.94 -12.96
C SER A 289 -11.87 0.70 -14.05
N GLU A 290 -12.63 1.71 -14.43
CA GLU A 290 -13.55 1.68 -15.55
C GLU A 290 -13.06 2.66 -16.63
N LEU A 291 -12.89 2.15 -17.83
CA LEU A 291 -12.36 2.89 -18.97
C LEU A 291 -13.49 3.17 -19.97
N GLY A 292 -13.40 4.30 -20.65
CA GLY A 292 -14.35 4.67 -21.70
C GLY A 292 -15.74 5.04 -21.17
N VAL A 293 -15.85 5.48 -19.92
CA VAL A 293 -17.11 5.90 -19.32
C VAL A 293 -17.60 7.18 -20.00
N ALA A 294 -18.84 7.15 -20.51
CA ALA A 294 -19.49 8.36 -21.03
C ALA A 294 -19.80 9.33 -19.86
N PRO A 295 -19.79 10.64 -20.09
CA PRO A 295 -20.06 11.65 -19.06
C PRO A 295 -21.33 11.37 -18.24
N GLU A 296 -22.41 10.98 -18.91
CA GLU A 296 -23.72 10.70 -18.31
C GLU A 296 -23.69 9.46 -17.40
N GLY A 297 -22.75 8.53 -17.66
CA GLY A 297 -22.55 7.31 -16.90
C GLY A 297 -21.68 7.46 -15.66
N LEU A 298 -21.14 8.66 -15.38
CA LEU A 298 -20.22 8.87 -14.27
C LEU A 298 -20.81 8.55 -12.89
N PRO A 299 -22.06 8.91 -12.54
CA PRO A 299 -22.64 8.57 -11.23
C PRO A 299 -22.73 7.05 -11.01
N ASP A 300 -23.06 6.29 -12.05
CA ASP A 300 -23.13 4.84 -12.00
C ASP A 300 -21.73 4.19 -11.93
N ALA A 301 -20.78 4.68 -12.71
CA ALA A 301 -19.39 4.26 -12.66
C ALA A 301 -18.79 4.51 -11.25
N TYR A 302 -19.06 5.67 -10.67
CA TYR A 302 -18.64 5.98 -9.29
C TYR A 302 -19.16 4.94 -8.32
N ARG A 303 -20.47 4.60 -8.32
CA ARG A 303 -21.02 3.54 -7.47
C ARG A 303 -20.37 2.18 -7.70
N ARG A 304 -20.09 1.80 -8.95
CA ARG A 304 -19.41 0.54 -9.28
C ARG A 304 -17.97 0.51 -8.78
N ILE A 305 -17.24 1.62 -8.85
CA ILE A 305 -15.90 1.73 -8.25
C ILE A 305 -15.97 1.56 -6.73
N LEU A 306 -16.93 2.21 -6.06
CA LEU A 306 -17.12 2.03 -4.63
C LEU A 306 -17.51 0.57 -4.27
N ALA A 307 -18.39 -0.04 -5.05
CA ALA A 307 -18.78 -1.43 -4.86
C ALA A 307 -17.60 -2.41 -5.01
N ALA A 308 -16.62 -2.09 -5.87
CA ALA A 308 -15.43 -2.90 -6.05
C ALA A 308 -14.56 -3.02 -4.78
N LYS A 309 -14.67 -2.09 -3.83
CA LYS A 309 -14.08 -2.17 -2.48
C LYS A 309 -14.53 -3.44 -1.74
N TYR A 310 -15.71 -3.97 -2.06
CA TYR A 310 -16.31 -5.14 -1.43
C TYR A 310 -16.22 -6.40 -2.30
N ARG A 311 -15.25 -6.49 -3.20
CA ARG A 311 -14.89 -7.75 -3.84
C ARG A 311 -14.24 -8.68 -2.82
N PRO A 312 -14.44 -10.01 -2.89
CA PRO A 312 -13.90 -10.97 -1.91
C PRO A 312 -12.44 -10.79 -1.62
N ARG A 313 -11.66 -10.57 -2.67
CA ARG A 313 -10.22 -10.35 -2.61
C ARG A 313 -9.85 -9.09 -1.84
N ALA A 314 -10.55 -7.97 -2.07
CA ALA A 314 -10.32 -6.72 -1.38
C ALA A 314 -10.76 -6.79 0.10
N VAL A 315 -11.85 -7.50 0.38
CA VAL A 315 -12.34 -7.74 1.76
C VAL A 315 -11.37 -8.63 2.52
N ALA A 316 -10.98 -9.78 1.94
CA ALA A 316 -10.03 -10.70 2.56
C ALA A 316 -8.68 -10.00 2.85
N TYR A 317 -8.16 -9.23 1.89
CA TYR A 317 -6.91 -8.47 2.09
C TYR A 317 -7.01 -7.47 3.24
N ARG A 318 -8.11 -6.69 3.34
CA ARG A 318 -8.28 -5.74 4.46
C ARG A 318 -8.35 -6.46 5.81
N ILE A 319 -9.10 -7.55 5.89
CA ILE A 319 -9.20 -8.35 7.13
C ILE A 319 -7.84 -8.92 7.52
N LEU A 320 -7.12 -9.57 6.58
CA LEU A 320 -5.78 -10.11 6.81
C LEU A 320 -4.75 -9.04 7.14
N SER A 321 -4.98 -7.80 6.68
CA SER A 321 -4.14 -6.64 6.98
C SER A 321 -4.56 -5.91 8.26
N GLY A 322 -5.59 -6.35 8.97
CA GLY A 322 -6.10 -5.69 10.18
C GLY A 322 -6.70 -4.30 9.91
N LEU A 323 -7.16 -4.03 8.68
CA LEU A 323 -7.71 -2.73 8.30
C LEU A 323 -9.23 -2.75 8.36
N SER A 324 -9.81 -1.87 9.16
CA SER A 324 -11.26 -1.68 9.19
C SER A 324 -11.76 -0.96 7.92
N ASP A 325 -13.06 -1.12 7.63
CA ASP A 325 -13.69 -0.45 6.48
C ASP A 325 -13.61 1.09 6.59
N ALA A 326 -13.79 1.62 7.80
CA ALA A 326 -13.70 3.06 8.07
C ALA A 326 -12.29 3.64 7.89
N GLN A 327 -11.24 2.83 8.08
CA GLN A 327 -9.84 3.26 7.90
C GLN A 327 -9.41 3.28 6.43
N THR A 328 -10.22 2.76 5.53
CA THR A 328 -9.93 2.66 4.09
C THR A 328 -11.00 3.36 3.25
N PRO A 329 -11.29 4.66 3.47
CA PRO A 329 -12.21 5.37 2.60
C PRO A 329 -11.69 5.39 1.16
N MET A 330 -12.61 5.41 0.20
CA MET A 330 -12.30 5.31 -1.22
C MET A 330 -12.46 6.69 -1.88
N ALA A 331 -11.35 7.29 -2.32
CA ALA A 331 -11.38 8.36 -3.28
C ALA A 331 -11.43 7.79 -4.71
N VAL A 332 -11.87 8.59 -5.67
CA VAL A 332 -11.96 8.18 -7.07
C VAL A 332 -11.30 9.22 -7.96
N LEU A 333 -10.36 8.78 -8.79
CA LEU A 333 -9.63 9.59 -9.74
C LEU A 333 -10.37 9.58 -11.08
N LEU A 334 -10.66 10.76 -11.61
CA LEU A 334 -11.29 10.99 -12.90
C LEU A 334 -10.25 11.58 -13.86
N MET A 335 -10.09 10.99 -15.05
CA MET A 335 -9.22 11.49 -16.12
C MET A 335 -9.92 11.31 -17.48
N PRO A 336 -9.69 12.18 -18.45
CA PRO A 336 -10.09 11.89 -19.83
C PRO A 336 -9.29 10.69 -20.36
N MET A 337 -9.92 9.89 -21.20
CA MET A 337 -9.24 8.81 -21.92
C MET A 337 -8.21 9.38 -22.89
N ILE A 338 -7.03 8.79 -22.89
CA ILE A 338 -6.00 9.08 -23.90
C ILE A 338 -6.16 8.09 -25.06
N GLU A 339 -6.30 8.61 -26.28
CA GLU A 339 -6.27 7.81 -27.50
C GLU A 339 -4.84 7.37 -27.81
N ALA A 340 -4.42 6.32 -27.11
CA ALA A 340 -3.05 5.85 -27.17
C ALA A 340 -2.75 5.09 -28.46
N ARG A 341 -1.64 5.45 -29.14
CA ARG A 341 -1.02 4.59 -30.17
C ARG A 341 -0.18 3.48 -29.54
N ALA A 342 0.37 3.76 -28.35
CA ALA A 342 1.11 2.82 -27.54
C ALA A 342 0.89 3.11 -26.06
N ALA A 343 0.87 2.08 -25.25
CA ALA A 343 0.80 2.23 -23.80
C ALA A 343 1.52 1.06 -23.11
N GLY A 344 1.78 1.21 -21.82
CA GLY A 344 2.43 0.15 -21.08
C GLY A 344 2.85 0.52 -19.67
N ALA A 345 3.80 -0.25 -19.16
CA ALA A 345 4.43 -0.01 -17.88
C ALA A 345 5.94 0.15 -18.03
N LEU A 346 6.56 0.91 -17.13
CA LEU A 346 8.00 0.92 -17.00
C LEU A 346 8.41 0.74 -15.53
N PHE A 347 9.58 0.16 -15.32
CA PHE A 347 10.22 0.05 -14.01
C PHE A 347 11.48 0.89 -14.04
N SER A 348 11.58 1.88 -13.13
CA SER A 348 12.70 2.82 -13.13
C SER A 348 14.03 2.15 -12.81
N ARG A 349 13.99 1.00 -12.11
CA ARG A 349 15.18 0.26 -11.69
C ARG A 349 14.96 -1.24 -11.83
N GLU A 350 15.70 -1.85 -12.74
CA GLU A 350 15.82 -3.29 -12.88
C GLU A 350 17.31 -3.68 -12.92
N VAL A 351 17.69 -4.76 -12.23
CA VAL A 351 19.04 -5.31 -12.29
C VAL A 351 19.11 -6.31 -13.44
N ARG A 352 19.90 -6.01 -14.47
CA ARG A 352 20.15 -6.95 -15.55
C ARG A 352 21.04 -8.08 -15.07
N PRO A 353 20.71 -9.37 -15.28
CA PRO A 353 21.62 -10.46 -14.99
C PRO A 353 22.88 -10.34 -15.88
N GLY A 354 24.03 -10.07 -15.27
CA GLY A 354 25.33 -10.13 -15.94
C GLY A 354 25.90 -11.54 -15.87
N GLN A 355 26.62 -12.00 -16.90
CA GLN A 355 27.46 -13.18 -16.81
C GLN A 355 28.72 -12.80 -16.03
N GLY A 356 28.72 -13.04 -14.70
CA GLY A 356 29.91 -12.93 -13.86
C GLY A 356 30.27 -11.56 -13.28
N GLU A 357 29.55 -10.49 -13.61
CA GLU A 357 29.74 -9.15 -13.05
C GLU A 357 28.48 -8.62 -12.34
N PRO A 358 28.59 -7.62 -11.42
CA PRO A 358 27.42 -6.96 -10.86
C PRO A 358 26.54 -6.44 -12.00
N GLY A 359 25.26 -6.83 -12.01
CA GLY A 359 24.37 -6.52 -13.11
C GLY A 359 24.20 -5.01 -13.34
N GLU A 360 24.23 -4.59 -14.61
CA GLU A 360 23.99 -3.19 -15.01
C GLU A 360 22.55 -2.79 -14.66
N LEU A 361 22.38 -1.62 -14.03
CA LEU A 361 21.07 -1.06 -13.75
C LEU A 361 20.42 -0.53 -15.02
N ALA A 362 19.19 -0.94 -15.28
CA ALA A 362 18.42 -0.56 -16.46
C ALA A 362 17.05 0.00 -16.09
N VAL A 363 16.46 0.78 -16.99
CA VAL A 363 15.02 1.05 -17.04
C VAL A 363 14.39 -0.05 -17.89
N ALA A 364 13.43 -0.80 -17.34
CA ALA A 364 12.68 -1.79 -18.09
C ALA A 364 11.36 -1.19 -18.58
N VAL A 365 11.07 -1.32 -19.86
CA VAL A 365 9.85 -0.80 -20.52
C VAL A 365 9.09 -1.95 -21.13
N PHE A 366 7.82 -2.06 -20.80
CA PHE A 366 6.86 -3.01 -21.35
C PHE A 366 5.86 -2.21 -22.18
N ALA A 367 5.74 -2.50 -23.45
CA ALA A 367 4.94 -1.72 -24.39
C ALA A 367 3.98 -2.59 -25.21
N LEU A 368 2.75 -2.11 -25.36
CA LEU A 368 1.71 -2.67 -26.26
C LEU A 368 1.18 -1.59 -27.19
N ALA A 369 0.66 -2.00 -28.36
CA ALA A 369 -0.08 -1.13 -29.24
C ALA A 369 -1.48 -0.84 -28.68
N GLY A 370 -1.91 0.41 -28.74
CA GLY A 370 -3.20 0.85 -28.22
C GLY A 370 -3.21 1.01 -26.68
N LEU A 371 -4.30 0.61 -26.04
CA LEU A 371 -4.51 0.78 -24.61
C LEU A 371 -3.70 -0.22 -23.77
N GLY A 372 -3.21 0.22 -22.61
CA GLY A 372 -2.39 -0.59 -21.69
C GLY A 372 -3.17 -1.54 -20.77
N ASP A 373 -4.50 -1.53 -20.80
CA ASP A 373 -5.37 -2.36 -19.95
C ASP A 373 -5.15 -3.86 -20.14
N ARG A 374 -4.87 -4.30 -21.38
CA ARG A 374 -4.56 -5.71 -21.70
C ARG A 374 -3.25 -6.18 -21.06
N LEU A 375 -2.24 -5.31 -20.97
CA LEU A 375 -0.99 -5.61 -20.26
C LEU A 375 -1.24 -5.79 -18.78
N MET A 376 -2.01 -4.89 -18.18
CA MET A 376 -2.28 -4.87 -16.75
C MET A 376 -3.21 -6.00 -16.32
N SER A 377 -4.15 -6.41 -17.18
CA SER A 377 -5.06 -7.54 -16.92
C SER A 377 -4.41 -8.91 -17.14
N GLY A 378 -3.23 -8.96 -17.76
CA GLY A 378 -2.56 -10.23 -18.08
C GLY A 378 -3.23 -11.01 -19.23
N GLN A 379 -4.08 -10.35 -20.03
CA GLN A 379 -4.77 -10.98 -21.16
C GLN A 379 -3.89 -10.97 -22.41
N ASP A 380 -3.58 -12.13 -22.91
CA ASP A 380 -3.14 -12.58 -24.26
C ASP A 380 -2.10 -11.79 -25.08
N ALA A 381 -1.60 -10.66 -24.66
CA ALA A 381 -0.64 -9.90 -25.46
C ALA A 381 0.74 -9.94 -24.81
N ALA A 382 1.66 -10.69 -25.42
CA ALA A 382 3.08 -10.56 -25.07
C ALA A 382 3.53 -9.12 -25.36
N PRO A 383 4.04 -8.36 -24.39
CA PRO A 383 4.52 -7.01 -24.62
C PRO A 383 5.89 -7.03 -25.32
N ARG A 384 6.19 -5.96 -26.05
CA ARG A 384 7.57 -5.65 -26.38
C ARG A 384 8.28 -5.23 -25.10
N VAL A 385 9.39 -5.87 -24.78
CA VAL A 385 10.17 -5.60 -23.57
C VAL A 385 11.50 -4.97 -23.97
N LEU A 386 11.74 -3.76 -23.49
CA LEU A 386 12.98 -3.02 -23.72
C LEU A 386 13.70 -2.80 -22.40
N ARG A 387 15.00 -3.05 -22.36
CA ARG A 387 15.87 -2.61 -21.29
C ARG A 387 16.77 -1.50 -21.77
N LEU A 388 16.67 -0.35 -21.12
CA LEU A 388 17.29 0.89 -21.54
C LEU A 388 18.36 1.31 -20.52
N SER A 389 19.48 1.84 -21.04
CA SER A 389 20.52 2.40 -20.16
C SER A 389 19.99 3.60 -19.36
N ARG A 390 20.39 3.70 -18.10
CA ARG A 390 20.01 4.80 -17.19
C ARG A 390 20.88 6.05 -17.40
N ALA A 391 21.01 6.52 -18.65
CA ALA A 391 21.77 7.72 -18.96
C ALA A 391 20.98 8.98 -18.54
N ALA A 392 21.47 9.68 -17.52
CA ALA A 392 20.80 10.85 -16.92
C ALA A 392 21.19 12.18 -17.57
N GLN A 393 22.22 12.23 -18.44
CA GLN A 393 22.73 13.51 -18.97
C GLN A 393 21.85 14.01 -20.14
N PRO A 394 21.52 15.32 -20.19
CA PRO A 394 20.85 15.92 -21.34
C PRO A 394 21.67 15.69 -22.61
N GLY A 395 21.05 15.10 -23.62
CA GLY A 395 21.71 14.76 -24.90
C GLY A 395 22.43 13.41 -24.94
N ALA A 396 22.48 12.67 -23.85
CA ALA A 396 23.02 11.30 -23.85
C ALA A 396 22.11 10.37 -24.66
N VAL A 397 22.73 9.56 -25.54
CA VAL A 397 22.00 8.57 -26.31
C VAL A 397 21.61 7.42 -25.38
N VAL A 398 20.30 7.22 -25.22
CA VAL A 398 19.78 6.05 -24.51
C VAL A 398 20.10 4.79 -25.32
N ARG A 399 20.89 3.90 -24.74
CA ARG A 399 21.22 2.62 -25.37
C ARG A 399 20.15 1.59 -25.06
N VAL A 400 19.71 0.88 -26.08
CA VAL A 400 18.89 -0.31 -25.91
C VAL A 400 19.83 -1.45 -25.53
N LEU A 401 19.69 -1.93 -24.31
CA LEU A 401 20.50 -3.01 -23.75
C LEU A 401 19.91 -4.39 -24.08
N ASP A 402 18.57 -4.44 -24.24
CA ASP A 402 17.81 -5.62 -24.63
C ASP A 402 16.50 -5.20 -25.29
N ASP A 403 16.06 -5.95 -26.31
CA ASP A 403 14.81 -5.75 -27.04
C ASP A 403 14.22 -7.12 -27.36
N SER A 404 13.16 -7.49 -26.67
CA SER A 404 12.53 -8.79 -26.78
C SER A 404 11.00 -8.68 -26.91
N GLY A 405 10.38 -9.76 -27.37
CA GLY A 405 8.94 -9.80 -27.63
C GLY A 405 8.55 -9.26 -29.03
N PRO A 406 7.25 -9.19 -29.31
CA PRO A 406 6.74 -8.79 -30.62
C PRO A 406 6.99 -7.30 -30.89
N ARG A 407 7.50 -6.99 -32.09
CA ARG A 407 7.73 -5.59 -32.53
C ARG A 407 6.45 -4.90 -33.06
N SER A 408 5.33 -5.16 -32.42
CA SER A 408 4.03 -4.56 -32.78
C SER A 408 3.91 -3.08 -32.39
N VAL A 409 4.88 -2.55 -31.64
CA VAL A 409 4.90 -1.16 -31.16
C VAL A 409 6.17 -0.48 -31.64
N GLU A 410 6.01 0.62 -32.37
CA GLU A 410 7.12 1.49 -32.75
C GLU A 410 7.32 2.58 -31.71
N LEU A 411 8.49 2.57 -31.06
CA LEU A 411 8.97 3.62 -30.16
C LEU A 411 10.25 4.19 -30.76
N GLY A 412 10.22 5.47 -31.07
CA GLY A 412 11.38 6.18 -31.61
C GLY A 412 12.42 6.50 -30.53
N PRO A 413 13.65 6.89 -30.92
CA PRO A 413 14.70 7.28 -29.97
C PRO A 413 14.28 8.38 -29.00
N GLN A 414 13.42 9.31 -29.44
CA GLN A 414 12.89 10.39 -28.61
C GLN A 414 11.90 9.86 -27.56
N ASP A 415 11.05 8.89 -27.91
CA ASP A 415 10.12 8.23 -27.00
C ASP A 415 10.89 7.47 -25.91
N LEU A 416 11.93 6.71 -26.30
CA LEU A 416 12.78 5.96 -25.36
C LEU A 416 13.50 6.91 -24.40
N ALA A 417 14.04 8.01 -24.90
CA ALA A 417 14.69 9.01 -24.04
C ALA A 417 13.70 9.69 -23.09
N ALA A 418 12.46 9.94 -23.53
CA ALA A 418 11.40 10.49 -22.67
C ALA A 418 10.98 9.50 -21.57
N LEU A 419 10.84 8.21 -21.88
CA LEU A 419 10.52 7.16 -20.90
C LEU A 419 11.62 7.04 -19.82
N VAL A 420 12.89 7.07 -20.20
CA VAL A 420 14.00 7.07 -19.24
C VAL A 420 13.98 8.31 -18.37
N ARG A 421 13.74 9.50 -18.94
CA ARG A 421 13.60 10.74 -18.14
C ARG A 421 12.47 10.67 -17.13
N ILE A 422 11.29 10.17 -17.52
CA ILE A 422 10.16 9.96 -16.61
C ILE A 422 10.56 9.03 -15.46
N ALA A 423 11.19 7.90 -15.78
CA ALA A 423 11.63 6.93 -14.79
C ALA A 423 12.56 7.54 -13.74
N LEU A 424 13.58 8.29 -14.19
CA LEU A 424 14.57 8.90 -13.30
C LEU A 424 13.99 10.08 -12.50
N ALA A 425 13.18 10.94 -13.13
CA ALA A 425 12.56 12.07 -12.43
C ALA A 425 11.61 11.61 -11.33
N LEU A 426 10.81 10.55 -11.56
CA LEU A 426 9.91 10.01 -10.55
C LEU A 426 10.67 9.29 -9.43
N GLU A 427 11.74 8.57 -9.74
CA GLU A 427 12.59 7.93 -8.74
C GLU A 427 13.26 8.97 -7.83
N GLU A 428 13.74 10.09 -8.39
CA GLU A 428 14.32 11.20 -7.65
C GLU A 428 13.27 11.91 -6.77
N GLN A 429 12.11 12.26 -7.35
CA GLN A 429 11.05 12.99 -6.66
C GLN A 429 10.42 12.18 -5.52
N LEU A 430 10.27 10.86 -5.69
CA LEU A 430 9.61 9.98 -4.74
C LEU A 430 10.58 9.22 -3.82
N GLY A 431 11.90 9.36 -4.07
CA GLY A 431 12.96 8.78 -3.23
C GLY A 431 13.03 7.26 -3.25
N SER A 432 12.38 6.60 -4.21
CA SER A 432 12.36 5.14 -4.35
C SER A 432 12.16 4.73 -5.80
N PRO A 433 12.63 3.52 -6.20
CA PRO A 433 12.31 2.96 -7.51
C PRO A 433 10.80 2.95 -7.77
N GLN A 434 10.41 3.23 -9.03
CA GLN A 434 9.02 3.40 -9.41
C GLN A 434 8.60 2.41 -10.51
N GLU A 435 7.37 1.94 -10.40
CA GLU A 435 6.60 1.37 -11.49
C GLU A 435 5.64 2.44 -11.99
N VAL A 436 5.67 2.70 -13.31
CA VAL A 436 4.91 3.80 -13.93
C VAL A 436 4.07 3.26 -15.08
N GLU A 437 2.77 3.51 -15.03
CA GLU A 437 1.89 3.33 -16.19
C GLU A 437 1.98 4.57 -17.09
N TRP A 438 2.14 4.37 -18.39
CA TRP A 438 2.31 5.42 -19.37
C TRP A 438 1.46 5.19 -20.63
N ALA A 439 1.16 6.26 -21.34
CA ALA A 439 0.54 6.21 -22.64
C ALA A 439 1.19 7.23 -23.59
N LEU A 440 1.30 6.86 -24.86
CA LEU A 440 1.79 7.68 -25.95
C LEU A 440 0.63 7.88 -26.92
N ASP A 441 0.19 9.12 -27.09
CA ASP A 441 -0.94 9.44 -27.96
C ASP A 441 -0.59 9.45 -29.45
N GLN A 442 -1.57 9.71 -30.30
CA GLN A 442 -1.41 9.79 -31.76
C GLN A 442 -0.52 10.97 -32.19
N ALA A 443 -0.43 12.03 -31.37
CA ALA A 443 0.43 13.18 -31.62
C ALA A 443 1.88 12.97 -31.18
N GLY A 444 2.21 11.83 -30.56
CA GLY A 444 3.54 11.53 -30.03
C GLY A 444 3.78 12.14 -28.63
N GLN A 445 2.72 12.54 -27.94
CA GLN A 445 2.83 13.07 -26.58
C GLN A 445 2.75 11.93 -25.56
N LEU A 446 3.76 11.86 -24.67
CA LEU A 446 3.86 10.85 -23.64
C LEU A 446 3.21 11.35 -22.34
N PHE A 447 2.34 10.53 -21.76
CA PHE A 447 1.62 10.81 -20.53
C PHE A 447 1.96 9.81 -19.44
N VAL A 448 2.10 10.28 -18.21
CA VAL A 448 2.13 9.45 -16.99
C VAL A 448 0.69 9.26 -16.51
N LEU A 449 0.25 8.01 -16.42
CA LEU A 449 -1.13 7.65 -16.02
C LEU A 449 -1.21 7.20 -14.55
N GLN A 450 -0.12 6.63 -14.02
CA GLN A 450 0.00 6.20 -12.63
C GLN A 450 1.47 6.01 -12.29
N SER A 451 1.85 6.25 -11.04
CA SER A 451 3.16 5.89 -10.49
C SER A 451 2.97 5.27 -9.11
N ARG A 452 3.78 4.25 -8.81
CA ARG A 452 3.81 3.62 -7.49
C ARG A 452 5.23 3.16 -7.15
N PRO A 453 5.58 3.09 -5.85
CA PRO A 453 6.85 2.53 -5.44
C PRO A 453 7.01 1.09 -5.96
N HIS A 454 8.16 0.83 -6.55
CA HIS A 454 8.58 -0.50 -6.97
C HIS A 454 9.81 -0.91 -6.15
N TRP A 455 9.70 -2.03 -5.47
CA TRP A 455 10.84 -2.57 -4.75
C TRP A 455 11.59 -3.52 -5.68
N PRO A 456 12.84 -3.19 -6.07
CA PRO A 456 13.65 -4.12 -6.83
C PRO A 456 13.83 -5.41 -6.04
N GLU A 457 13.92 -6.51 -6.77
CA GLU A 457 14.20 -7.81 -6.15
C GLU A 457 15.40 -7.70 -5.20
N PRO A 458 15.35 -8.34 -4.04
CA PRO A 458 16.51 -8.41 -3.16
C PRO A 458 17.70 -8.95 -3.96
N PRO A 459 18.93 -8.47 -3.68
CA PRO A 459 20.11 -8.97 -4.35
C PRO A 459 20.16 -10.50 -4.24
N ARG A 460 20.50 -11.16 -5.35
CA ARG A 460 20.61 -12.62 -5.40
C ARG A 460 21.48 -13.11 -4.25
N LEU A 461 21.10 -14.23 -3.68
CA LEU A 461 21.93 -14.95 -2.71
C LEU A 461 23.34 -15.12 -3.26
N PRO A 462 24.40 -15.00 -2.45
CA PRO A 462 25.79 -14.92 -2.89
C PRO A 462 26.29 -16.17 -3.65
N ARG A 463 25.55 -17.26 -3.63
CA ARG A 463 25.89 -18.49 -4.34
C ARG A 463 24.63 -19.27 -4.69
N PRO A 464 24.33 -19.51 -5.99
CA PRO A 464 23.30 -20.47 -6.34
C PRO A 464 23.67 -21.84 -5.76
N PRO A 465 22.69 -22.65 -5.29
CA PRO A 465 22.94 -24.00 -4.86
C PRO A 465 23.57 -24.79 -6.02
N ASP A 466 24.45 -25.77 -5.70
CA ASP A 466 24.96 -26.69 -6.69
C ASP A 466 23.81 -27.64 -7.10
N LEU A 467 23.32 -27.44 -8.31
CA LEU A 467 22.24 -28.23 -8.90
C LEU A 467 22.72 -29.09 -10.05
N SER A 468 24.05 -29.29 -10.19
CA SER A 468 24.69 -30.05 -11.29
C SER A 468 24.20 -31.50 -11.41
N GLY A 469 23.60 -32.07 -10.37
CA GLY A 469 23.00 -33.40 -10.37
C GLY A 469 21.52 -33.48 -10.75
N HIS A 470 20.88 -32.34 -11.05
CA HIS A 470 19.45 -32.30 -11.36
C HIS A 470 19.20 -31.83 -12.78
N GLU A 471 18.56 -32.67 -13.57
CA GLU A 471 18.22 -32.38 -14.97
C GLU A 471 16.95 -31.46 -15.00
N PRO A 472 17.00 -30.27 -15.65
CA PRO A 472 15.86 -29.38 -15.72
C PRO A 472 14.80 -29.94 -16.69
N LEU A 473 13.51 -29.86 -16.28
CA LEU A 473 12.37 -30.11 -17.16
C LEU A 473 12.15 -28.96 -18.15
N ALA A 474 12.42 -27.74 -17.72
CA ALA A 474 12.40 -26.55 -18.55
C ALA A 474 13.31 -25.48 -17.97
N SER A 475 13.90 -24.64 -18.83
CA SER A 475 14.78 -23.54 -18.45
C SER A 475 14.59 -22.33 -19.37
N GLY A 476 15.04 -21.15 -18.92
CA GLY A 476 14.88 -19.92 -19.69
C GLY A 476 13.47 -19.34 -19.66
N LEU A 477 12.64 -19.79 -18.70
CA LEU A 477 11.27 -19.32 -18.52
C LEU A 477 11.20 -17.87 -18.05
N GLY A 478 10.11 -17.20 -18.41
CA GLY A 478 9.85 -15.81 -18.03
C GLY A 478 9.67 -15.66 -16.52
N ARG A 479 10.59 -14.94 -15.86
CA ARG A 479 10.57 -14.73 -14.41
C ARG A 479 9.59 -13.61 -14.06
N VAL A 480 8.51 -13.96 -13.38
CA VAL A 480 7.42 -13.03 -13.01
C VAL A 480 7.50 -12.62 -11.54
N SER A 481 7.69 -13.59 -10.64
CA SER A 481 7.91 -13.37 -9.21
C SER A 481 9.00 -14.32 -8.71
N PRO A 482 10.01 -13.81 -8.00
CA PRO A 482 11.18 -14.60 -7.61
C PRO A 482 10.88 -15.61 -6.50
N GLY A 483 11.76 -16.58 -6.36
CA GLY A 483 11.77 -17.54 -5.27
C GLY A 483 11.85 -18.98 -5.73
N ALA A 484 11.85 -19.89 -4.77
CA ALA A 484 11.85 -21.33 -5.03
C ALA A 484 10.70 -21.99 -4.27
N ALA A 485 10.13 -23.05 -4.83
CA ALA A 485 9.09 -23.83 -4.19
C ALA A 485 9.08 -25.25 -4.74
N CYS A 486 8.41 -26.16 -4.03
CA CYS A 486 8.23 -27.54 -4.45
C CYS A 486 6.83 -27.99 -4.07
N GLY A 487 6.18 -28.70 -4.98
CA GLY A 487 4.87 -29.28 -4.73
C GLY A 487 4.37 -30.15 -5.88
N PRO A 488 3.26 -30.87 -5.68
CA PRO A 488 2.60 -31.58 -6.76
C PRO A 488 1.93 -30.59 -7.72
N VAL A 489 1.98 -30.86 -9.01
CA VAL A 489 1.34 -30.06 -10.06
C VAL A 489 -0.17 -30.22 -10.00
N PHE A 490 -0.88 -29.12 -10.17
CA PHE A 490 -2.34 -29.09 -10.37
C PHE A 490 -2.68 -28.17 -11.56
N HIS A 491 -3.37 -28.74 -12.56
CA HIS A 491 -3.80 -27.99 -13.75
C HIS A 491 -5.12 -27.26 -13.49
N LEU A 492 -5.08 -25.94 -13.50
CA LEU A 492 -6.28 -25.12 -13.53
C LEU A 492 -6.56 -24.67 -14.96
N ARG A 493 -7.39 -25.43 -15.68
CA ARG A 493 -7.74 -25.15 -17.08
C ARG A 493 -8.81 -24.07 -17.24
N ASP A 494 -9.70 -23.95 -16.25
CA ASP A 494 -10.76 -22.95 -16.20
C ASP A 494 -10.76 -22.25 -14.83
N LEU A 495 -10.76 -20.93 -14.86
CA LEU A 495 -10.82 -20.10 -13.66
C LEU A 495 -12.13 -20.25 -12.86
N ALA A 496 -13.19 -20.79 -13.47
CA ALA A 496 -14.42 -21.12 -12.75
C ALA A 496 -14.18 -22.14 -11.62
N HIS A 497 -13.18 -23.03 -11.77
CA HIS A 497 -12.83 -24.08 -10.80
C HIS A 497 -11.71 -23.65 -9.83
N ILE A 498 -11.42 -22.37 -9.72
CA ILE A 498 -10.34 -21.86 -8.88
C ILE A 498 -10.52 -22.18 -7.38
N ALA A 499 -11.75 -22.38 -6.94
CA ALA A 499 -12.07 -22.79 -5.57
C ALA A 499 -11.64 -24.24 -5.26
N GLU A 500 -11.53 -25.09 -6.27
CA GLU A 500 -11.18 -26.51 -6.17
C GLU A 500 -9.66 -26.75 -6.08
N VAL A 501 -8.85 -25.70 -6.28
CA VAL A 501 -7.37 -25.80 -6.21
C VAL A 501 -6.96 -26.28 -4.82
N PRO A 502 -6.23 -27.42 -4.69
CA PRO A 502 -5.78 -27.91 -3.40
C PRO A 502 -4.72 -27.01 -2.78
N GLU A 503 -4.46 -27.19 -1.48
CA GLU A 503 -3.35 -26.53 -0.80
C GLU A 503 -2.02 -27.24 -1.07
N GLY A 504 -0.91 -26.46 -1.07
CA GLY A 504 0.44 -26.99 -1.19
C GLY A 504 0.85 -27.44 -2.61
N VAL A 505 0.09 -27.04 -3.64
CA VAL A 505 0.37 -27.43 -5.04
C VAL A 505 1.19 -26.38 -5.79
N VAL A 506 1.90 -26.82 -6.84
CA VAL A 506 2.39 -25.98 -7.90
C VAL A 506 1.30 -25.85 -8.96
N LEU A 507 0.70 -24.65 -9.04
CA LEU A 507 -0.44 -24.38 -9.91
C LEU A 507 0.02 -24.15 -11.35
N LEU A 508 -0.51 -24.92 -12.29
CA LEU A 508 -0.25 -24.78 -13.71
C LEU A 508 -1.46 -24.19 -14.43
N VAL A 509 -1.28 -23.03 -15.09
CA VAL A 509 -2.35 -22.23 -15.69
C VAL A 509 -2.03 -21.79 -17.12
N PRO A 510 -3.02 -21.62 -18.01
CA PRO A 510 -2.79 -21.12 -19.37
C PRO A 510 -2.20 -19.71 -19.38
N GLY A 511 -2.58 -18.83 -18.47
CA GLY A 511 -2.12 -17.46 -18.39
C GLY A 511 -2.31 -16.81 -17.03
N LEU A 512 -1.57 -15.71 -16.77
CA LEU A 512 -1.65 -14.98 -15.50
C LEU A 512 -2.90 -14.09 -15.48
N SER A 513 -3.90 -14.49 -14.72
CA SER A 513 -5.13 -13.73 -14.50
C SER A 513 -5.14 -13.10 -13.10
N PRO A 514 -5.72 -11.91 -12.92
CA PRO A 514 -5.97 -11.34 -11.60
C PRO A 514 -6.77 -12.25 -10.67
N ALA A 515 -7.62 -13.13 -11.21
CA ALA A 515 -8.42 -14.08 -10.43
C ALA A 515 -7.54 -15.06 -9.63
N LEU A 516 -6.33 -15.39 -10.09
CA LEU A 516 -5.38 -16.25 -9.39
C LEU A 516 -4.97 -15.72 -8.00
N GLY A 517 -5.24 -14.45 -7.70
CA GLY A 517 -5.08 -13.91 -6.37
C GLY A 517 -5.86 -14.64 -5.28
N LYS A 518 -6.91 -15.40 -5.64
CA LYS A 518 -7.65 -16.28 -4.72
C LYS A 518 -6.83 -17.50 -4.25
N CYS A 519 -5.79 -17.86 -4.98
CA CYS A 519 -4.92 -19.00 -4.65
C CYS A 519 -3.72 -18.60 -3.78
N ILE A 520 -3.48 -17.32 -3.58
CA ILE A 520 -2.35 -16.83 -2.76
C ILE A 520 -2.50 -17.31 -1.32
N GLY A 521 -1.44 -17.90 -0.77
CA GLY A 521 -1.45 -18.53 0.55
C GLY A 521 -1.89 -19.99 0.54
N ARG A 522 -2.41 -20.49 -0.59
CA ARG A 522 -2.82 -21.91 -0.75
C ARG A 522 -1.86 -22.69 -1.64
N VAL A 523 -1.25 -22.02 -2.64
CA VAL A 523 -0.33 -22.65 -3.60
C VAL A 523 1.12 -22.30 -3.30
N GLU A 524 2.03 -23.21 -3.63
CA GLU A 524 3.46 -23.04 -3.40
C GLU A 524 4.14 -22.25 -4.52
N ALA A 525 3.70 -22.40 -5.77
CA ALA A 525 4.16 -21.65 -6.93
C ALA A 525 3.11 -21.62 -8.03
N VAL A 526 3.30 -20.74 -9.03
CA VAL A 526 2.50 -20.71 -10.26
C VAL A 526 3.40 -20.83 -11.47
N LEU A 527 3.04 -21.74 -12.38
CA LEU A 527 3.62 -21.87 -13.72
C LEU A 527 2.55 -21.49 -14.74
N ALA A 528 2.82 -20.53 -15.59
CA ALA A 528 1.87 -20.04 -16.58
C ALA A 528 2.38 -20.26 -18.01
N GLY A 529 1.49 -20.66 -18.90
CA GLY A 529 1.81 -20.77 -20.34
C GLY A 529 2.17 -19.43 -20.96
N SER A 530 1.52 -18.35 -20.49
CA SER A 530 1.81 -16.97 -20.90
C SER A 530 1.64 -16.01 -19.74
N GLY A 531 2.34 -14.87 -19.77
CA GLY A 531 2.15 -13.85 -18.74
C GLY A 531 3.22 -12.77 -18.75
N SER A 532 2.89 -11.62 -18.14
CA SER A 532 3.82 -10.49 -18.03
C SER A 532 4.16 -10.21 -16.59
N ARG A 533 5.44 -9.87 -16.34
CA ARG A 533 5.90 -9.33 -15.06
C ARG A 533 5.20 -8.03 -14.65
N ALA A 534 4.67 -7.29 -15.61
CA ALA A 534 3.90 -6.07 -15.40
C ALA A 534 2.42 -6.32 -15.08
N SER A 535 1.94 -7.57 -15.07
CA SER A 535 0.54 -7.87 -14.76
C SER A 535 0.19 -7.61 -13.29
N HIS A 536 -1.08 -7.36 -13.01
CA HIS A 536 -1.59 -7.20 -11.65
C HIS A 536 -1.29 -8.41 -10.75
N PHE A 537 -1.46 -9.63 -11.28
CA PHE A 537 -1.14 -10.82 -10.52
C PHE A 537 0.36 -10.90 -10.19
N ALA A 538 1.21 -10.52 -11.12
CA ALA A 538 2.65 -10.47 -10.92
C ALA A 538 3.05 -9.57 -9.73
N SER A 539 2.43 -8.40 -9.62
CA SER A 539 2.66 -7.49 -8.49
C SER A 539 2.24 -8.09 -7.17
N VAL A 540 1.05 -8.69 -7.12
CA VAL A 540 0.54 -9.33 -5.90
C VAL A 540 1.38 -10.55 -5.53
N ALA A 541 1.78 -11.38 -6.51
CA ALA A 541 2.65 -12.54 -6.27
C ALA A 541 3.99 -12.14 -5.65
N ARG A 542 4.61 -11.05 -6.14
CA ARG A 542 5.85 -10.50 -5.54
C ARG A 542 5.66 -10.01 -4.12
N GLU A 543 4.55 -9.34 -3.84
CA GLU A 543 4.22 -8.86 -2.50
C GLU A 543 4.11 -10.00 -1.48
N PHE A 544 3.47 -11.10 -1.89
CA PHE A 544 3.30 -12.28 -1.03
C PHE A 544 4.46 -13.28 -1.13
N GLY A 545 5.48 -12.99 -1.93
CA GLY A 545 6.64 -13.86 -2.11
C GLY A 545 6.29 -15.22 -2.74
N LEU A 546 5.21 -15.27 -3.54
CA LEU A 546 4.80 -16.46 -4.28
C LEU A 546 5.67 -16.58 -5.55
N PRO A 547 6.43 -17.67 -5.72
CA PRO A 547 7.21 -17.90 -6.94
C PRO A 547 6.32 -18.05 -8.17
N VAL A 548 6.63 -17.32 -9.25
CA VAL A 548 5.85 -17.37 -10.50
C VAL A 548 6.78 -17.36 -11.70
N LEU A 549 6.61 -18.34 -12.57
CA LEU A 549 7.22 -18.39 -13.90
C LEU A 549 6.13 -18.32 -14.98
N ALA A 550 6.43 -17.65 -16.07
CA ALA A 550 5.57 -17.56 -17.25
C ALA A 550 6.33 -18.04 -18.51
N ASP A 551 5.67 -17.95 -19.65
CA ASP A 551 6.19 -18.36 -20.95
C ASP A 551 6.60 -19.85 -20.98
N ALA A 552 5.76 -20.68 -20.33
CA ALA A 552 5.95 -22.12 -20.17
C ALA A 552 4.83 -22.95 -20.86
N PRO A 553 4.46 -22.71 -22.14
CA PRO A 553 3.37 -23.43 -22.78
C PRO A 553 3.63 -24.92 -22.93
N GLU A 554 4.90 -25.33 -23.04
CA GLU A 554 5.30 -26.74 -23.14
C GLU A 554 5.00 -27.50 -21.85
N LEU A 555 5.15 -26.86 -20.68
CA LEU A 555 4.86 -27.51 -19.41
C LEU A 555 3.37 -27.81 -19.23
N LEU A 556 2.47 -27.04 -19.84
CA LEU A 556 1.03 -27.31 -19.85
C LEU A 556 0.67 -28.66 -20.53
N ALA A 557 1.50 -29.09 -21.46
CA ALA A 557 1.29 -30.32 -22.21
C ALA A 557 2.06 -31.52 -21.60
N THR A 558 3.17 -31.27 -20.92
CA THR A 558 4.14 -32.32 -20.51
C THR A 558 4.01 -32.73 -19.05
N LEU A 559 3.63 -31.81 -18.16
CA LEU A 559 3.45 -32.13 -16.74
C LEU A 559 2.11 -32.81 -16.48
N ALA A 560 2.09 -33.81 -15.62
CA ALA A 560 0.86 -34.48 -15.19
C ALA A 560 0.40 -33.96 -13.82
N ASP A 561 -0.93 -33.99 -13.57
CA ASP A 561 -1.46 -33.70 -12.23
C ASP A 561 -0.89 -34.67 -11.20
N GLY A 562 -0.49 -34.12 -10.03
CA GLY A 562 0.16 -34.87 -8.96
C GLY A 562 1.66 -35.09 -9.16
N GLN A 563 2.23 -34.79 -10.31
CA GLN A 563 3.69 -34.84 -10.52
C GLN A 563 4.39 -33.82 -9.64
N VAL A 564 5.34 -34.25 -8.81
CA VAL A 564 6.11 -33.34 -7.95
C VAL A 564 7.18 -32.64 -8.79
N VAL A 565 7.22 -31.30 -8.66
CA VAL A 565 8.24 -30.47 -9.32
C VAL A 565 8.82 -29.46 -8.35
N SER A 566 10.07 -29.08 -8.58
CA SER A 566 10.72 -27.95 -7.89
C SER A 566 10.87 -26.78 -8.86
N VAL A 567 10.41 -25.62 -8.45
CA VAL A 567 10.41 -24.38 -9.23
C VAL A 567 11.51 -23.46 -8.70
N ASP A 568 12.46 -23.10 -9.55
CA ASP A 568 13.44 -22.04 -9.32
C ASP A 568 13.04 -20.80 -10.13
N ALA A 569 12.22 -19.95 -9.54
CA ALA A 569 11.80 -18.75 -10.22
C ALA A 569 12.89 -17.65 -10.24
N ASP A 570 13.98 -17.81 -9.51
CA ASP A 570 15.14 -16.93 -9.60
C ASP A 570 16.00 -17.25 -10.84
N ALA A 571 16.14 -18.52 -11.18
CA ALA A 571 16.85 -18.96 -12.37
C ALA A 571 15.95 -19.09 -13.62
N GLY A 572 14.63 -19.12 -13.46
CA GLY A 572 13.67 -19.38 -14.54
C GLY A 572 13.68 -20.85 -14.97
N THR A 573 13.79 -21.78 -14.01
CA THR A 573 13.98 -23.21 -14.27
C THR A 573 13.03 -24.05 -13.44
N VAL A 574 12.57 -25.17 -13.99
CA VAL A 574 11.74 -26.18 -13.32
C VAL A 574 12.45 -27.52 -13.37
N TYR A 575 12.51 -28.20 -12.23
CA TYR A 575 13.17 -29.50 -12.07
C TYR A 575 12.16 -30.59 -11.72
N ALA A 576 12.45 -31.83 -12.12
CA ALA A 576 11.66 -32.99 -11.72
C ALA A 576 11.89 -33.33 -10.24
N GLY A 577 10.82 -33.66 -9.54
CA GLY A 577 10.86 -34.08 -8.14
C GLY A 577 11.23 -32.95 -7.17
N ARG A 578 11.57 -33.35 -5.94
CA ARG A 578 11.97 -32.43 -4.87
C ARG A 578 13.48 -32.21 -4.88
N VAL A 579 13.89 -30.97 -4.94
CA VAL A 579 15.31 -30.54 -4.93
C VAL A 579 15.59 -29.81 -3.62
N ASP A 580 16.06 -30.54 -2.60
CA ASP A 580 16.27 -30.00 -1.25
C ASP A 580 17.36 -28.91 -1.21
N ALA A 581 18.39 -29.01 -2.06
CA ALA A 581 19.44 -28.00 -2.16
C ALA A 581 18.88 -26.61 -2.57
N LEU A 582 17.88 -26.58 -3.46
CA LEU A 582 17.19 -25.36 -3.87
C LEU A 582 16.40 -24.75 -2.72
N LEU A 583 15.72 -25.57 -1.93
CA LEU A 583 14.87 -25.12 -0.83
C LEU A 583 15.68 -24.67 0.39
N ALA A 584 16.74 -25.41 0.76
CA ALA A 584 17.62 -25.10 1.88
C ALA A 584 18.41 -23.80 1.66
N GLY A 585 18.90 -23.54 0.46
CA GLY A 585 19.59 -22.29 0.11
C GLY A 585 18.70 -21.06 0.31
N ARG A 586 17.41 -21.20 0.06
CA ARG A 586 16.42 -20.12 0.27
C ARG A 586 16.17 -19.82 1.75
N GLU A 587 16.05 -20.83 2.59
CA GLU A 587 15.83 -20.65 4.05
C GLU A 587 17.03 -19.97 4.70
N GLN A 588 18.24 -20.39 4.37
CA GLN A 588 19.47 -19.79 4.89
C GLN A 588 19.65 -18.35 4.43
N GLY A 589 19.38 -18.05 3.16
CA GLY A 589 19.47 -16.70 2.64
C GLY A 589 18.39 -15.76 3.20
N ARG A 590 17.16 -16.24 3.36
CA ARG A 590 16.09 -15.50 4.05
C ARG A 590 16.45 -15.23 5.51
N ALA A 591 16.99 -16.21 6.21
CA ALA A 591 17.44 -16.06 7.60
C ALA A 591 18.55 -15.01 7.73
N ALA A 592 19.56 -15.04 6.85
CA ALA A 592 20.67 -14.08 6.86
C ALA A 592 20.20 -12.65 6.55
N LEU A 593 19.37 -12.45 5.52
CA LEU A 593 18.80 -11.15 5.17
C LEU A 593 17.91 -10.62 6.29
N ARG A 594 17.11 -11.50 6.92
CA ARG A 594 16.27 -11.18 8.05
C ARG A 594 17.10 -10.75 9.26
N GLN A 595 18.16 -11.49 9.60
CA GLN A 595 19.04 -11.16 10.71
C GLN A 595 19.73 -9.81 10.50
N ALA A 596 20.20 -9.52 9.28
CA ALA A 596 20.80 -8.23 8.93
C ALA A 596 19.76 -7.09 9.04
N ALA A 597 18.53 -7.30 8.58
CA ALA A 597 17.44 -6.35 8.71
C ALA A 597 17.06 -6.11 10.18
N LEU A 598 16.94 -7.17 10.99
CA LEU A 598 16.62 -7.05 12.42
C LEU A 598 17.70 -6.30 13.19
N GLN A 599 18.99 -6.56 12.95
CA GLN A 599 20.08 -5.80 13.56
C GLN A 599 20.00 -4.32 13.20
N ARG A 600 19.59 -4.01 11.98
CA ARG A 600 19.42 -2.65 11.48
C ARG A 600 18.28 -1.90 12.17
N TYR A 601 17.17 -2.58 12.49
CA TYR A 601 16.00 -1.99 13.13
C TYR A 601 15.99 -2.11 14.66
N ALA A 602 16.97 -2.79 15.26
CA ALA A 602 16.99 -3.09 16.71
C ALA A 602 16.77 -1.85 17.59
N GLY A 603 17.41 -0.73 17.25
CA GLY A 603 17.24 0.53 17.98
C GLY A 603 15.83 1.12 17.89
N LEU A 604 15.23 1.10 16.70
CA LEU A 604 13.87 1.59 16.48
C LEU A 604 12.83 0.72 17.18
N ILE A 605 13.00 -0.60 17.08
CA ILE A 605 12.14 -1.59 17.74
C ILE A 605 12.24 -1.47 19.25
N GLY A 606 13.44 -1.24 19.80
CA GLY A 606 13.65 -0.97 21.23
C GLY A 606 12.89 0.25 21.72
N LEU A 607 12.79 1.31 20.92
CA LEU A 607 12.01 2.51 21.23
C LEU A 607 10.49 2.30 21.07
N ALA A 608 10.05 1.35 20.27
CA ALA A 608 8.62 1.14 19.99
C ALA A 608 8.01 0.01 20.82
N CYS A 609 8.62 -1.18 20.84
CA CYS A 609 7.96 -2.42 21.33
C CYS A 609 8.47 -2.91 22.67
N GLN A 610 9.72 -2.62 23.05
CA GLN A 610 10.31 -3.22 24.24
C GLN A 610 9.61 -2.75 25.51
N LEU A 611 9.10 -3.68 26.32
CA LEU A 611 8.46 -3.38 27.59
C LEU A 611 9.48 -3.45 28.74
N HIS A 612 9.66 -2.33 29.45
CA HIS A 612 10.53 -2.22 30.63
C HIS A 612 9.73 -2.07 31.92
N LEU A 613 8.56 -1.41 31.86
CA LEU A 613 7.68 -1.19 33.00
C LEU A 613 6.76 -2.40 33.21
N THR A 614 7.29 -3.45 33.82
CA THR A 614 6.56 -4.71 34.07
C THR A 614 5.79 -4.74 35.38
N ASP A 615 6.28 -4.04 36.42
CA ASP A 615 5.70 -4.04 37.75
C ASP A 615 5.10 -2.67 38.11
N PRO A 616 3.76 -2.56 38.22
CA PRO A 616 3.09 -1.31 38.58
C PRO A 616 3.40 -0.77 39.98
N ASP A 617 3.86 -1.62 40.91
CA ASP A 617 4.20 -1.24 42.27
C ASP A 617 5.67 -0.78 42.42
N SER A 618 6.45 -0.92 41.34
CA SER A 618 7.85 -0.47 41.34
C SER A 618 7.97 1.06 41.35
N PRO A 619 8.95 1.64 42.09
CA PRO A 619 9.26 3.07 42.04
C PRO A 619 9.61 3.57 40.63
N SER A 620 10.06 2.67 39.74
CA SER A 620 10.33 2.98 38.33
C SER A 620 9.07 3.10 37.47
N PHE A 621 7.89 2.69 37.97
CA PHE A 621 6.63 2.79 37.27
C PHE A 621 6.13 4.25 37.25
N SER A 622 6.75 5.05 36.42
CA SER A 622 6.55 6.49 36.34
C SER A 622 6.75 6.97 34.90
N PRO A 623 6.26 8.16 34.51
CA PRO A 623 6.54 8.74 33.20
C PRO A 623 8.03 8.80 32.86
N GLN A 624 8.88 9.08 33.85
CA GLN A 624 10.34 9.15 33.69
C GLN A 624 10.98 7.76 33.46
N GLY A 625 10.33 6.71 33.94
CA GLY A 625 10.77 5.33 33.76
C GLY A 625 10.43 4.75 32.38
N CYS A 626 9.52 5.36 31.63
CA CYS A 626 9.18 4.91 30.27
C CYS A 626 10.37 5.10 29.32
N ARG A 627 10.76 4.03 28.63
CA ARG A 627 11.87 4.01 27.66
C ARG A 627 11.41 3.74 26.24
N SER A 628 10.21 3.20 26.07
CA SER A 628 9.59 2.85 24.79
C SER A 628 8.15 3.34 24.71
N LEU A 629 7.55 3.29 23.52
CA LEU A 629 6.13 3.57 23.34
C LEU A 629 5.26 2.52 24.07
N HIS A 630 5.71 1.27 24.13
CA HIS A 630 5.03 0.19 24.89
C HIS A 630 4.97 0.51 26.38
N ASP A 631 6.05 1.04 26.97
CA ASP A 631 6.05 1.48 28.38
C ASP A 631 5.01 2.57 28.63
N VAL A 632 4.88 3.54 27.70
CA VAL A 632 3.89 4.62 27.82
C VAL A 632 2.46 4.07 27.71
N VAL A 633 2.20 3.13 26.79
CA VAL A 633 0.91 2.43 26.68
C VAL A 633 0.58 1.76 28.01
N ARG A 634 1.50 0.95 28.53
CA ARG A 634 1.33 0.25 29.81
C ARG A 634 1.10 1.20 30.98
N TYR A 635 1.88 2.26 31.07
CA TYR A 635 1.74 3.27 32.11
C TYR A 635 0.38 3.99 32.04
N CYS A 636 -0.05 4.41 30.84
CA CYS A 636 -1.34 5.07 30.64
C CYS A 636 -2.52 4.16 31.00
N HIS A 637 -2.46 2.90 30.61
CA HIS A 637 -3.48 1.90 30.92
C HIS A 637 -3.66 1.75 32.43
N GLU A 638 -2.60 1.37 33.15
CA GLU A 638 -2.63 1.14 34.59
C GLU A 638 -3.02 2.41 35.37
N SER A 639 -2.50 3.56 34.96
CA SER A 639 -2.83 4.84 35.58
C SER A 639 -4.29 5.22 35.38
N ALA A 640 -4.88 4.94 34.21
CA ALA A 640 -6.28 5.20 33.93
C ALA A 640 -7.22 4.27 34.72
N VAL A 641 -6.87 2.98 34.77
CA VAL A 641 -7.60 1.98 35.56
C VAL A 641 -7.58 2.36 37.05
N ALA A 642 -6.42 2.68 37.61
CA ALA A 642 -6.28 3.11 39.02
C ALA A 642 -7.07 4.40 39.31
N GLU A 643 -7.12 5.35 38.37
CA GLU A 643 -7.95 6.57 38.53
C GLU A 643 -9.44 6.24 38.54
N MET A 644 -9.91 5.30 37.74
CA MET A 644 -11.32 4.88 37.72
C MET A 644 -11.71 4.16 39.01
N PHE A 645 -10.85 3.29 39.56
CA PHE A 645 -11.10 2.65 40.87
C PHE A 645 -11.12 3.67 42.03
N THR A 646 -10.20 4.65 42.03
CA THR A 646 -10.20 5.71 43.05
C THR A 646 -11.44 6.62 42.95
N LEU A 647 -12.06 6.76 41.80
CA LEU A 647 -13.32 7.48 41.64
C LEU A 647 -14.50 6.73 42.28
N ALA A 648 -14.50 5.39 42.20
CA ALA A 648 -15.51 4.55 42.87
C ALA A 648 -15.40 4.65 44.38
N ASP A 649 -14.18 4.63 44.94
CA ASP A 649 -13.93 4.72 46.37
C ASP A 649 -14.22 6.11 46.97
N ARG A 650 -13.86 7.19 46.24
CA ARG A 650 -14.08 8.59 46.69
C ARG A 650 -15.53 9.03 46.59
N SER A 651 -16.34 8.40 45.83
CA SER A 651 -17.75 8.74 45.71
C SER A 651 -18.60 8.31 46.91
N GLY A 652 -18.08 7.55 47.86
CA GLY A 652 -18.56 7.26 49.24
C GLY A 652 -20.07 7.03 49.44
N ARG A 653 -20.87 7.24 48.43
CA ARG A 653 -22.28 6.92 48.35
C ARG A 653 -22.43 5.85 47.32
N GLY A 654 -22.58 4.67 47.83
CA GLY A 654 -22.63 3.43 47.12
C GLY A 654 -23.17 3.48 45.71
N LEU A 655 -22.71 2.60 44.92
CA LEU A 655 -23.21 2.17 43.60
C LEU A 655 -24.73 1.85 43.60
N HIS A 656 -25.55 2.77 44.08
CA HIS A 656 -27.02 2.65 44.08
C HIS A 656 -27.61 2.75 42.66
N GLY A 657 -26.98 2.16 41.70
CA GLY A 657 -27.41 2.08 40.31
C GLY A 657 -26.53 1.13 39.50
N ALA A 658 -25.51 0.53 40.11
CA ALA A 658 -24.71 -0.46 39.44
C ALA A 658 -25.56 -1.69 39.12
N ARG A 659 -25.70 -2.01 37.86
CA ARG A 659 -26.29 -3.27 37.40
C ARG A 659 -25.20 -4.32 37.38
N LYS A 660 -25.50 -5.52 37.92
CA LYS A 660 -24.60 -6.67 37.84
C LYS A 660 -24.35 -6.98 36.37
N LEU A 661 -23.09 -7.04 35.95
CA LEU A 661 -22.72 -7.53 34.63
C LEU A 661 -22.98 -9.05 34.62
N GLU A 662 -24.01 -9.50 33.91
CA GLU A 662 -24.17 -10.91 33.60
C GLU A 662 -23.38 -11.22 32.36
N SER A 663 -22.28 -11.95 32.52
CA SER A 663 -21.45 -12.46 31.43
C SER A 663 -21.62 -13.97 31.35
N SER A 664 -21.83 -14.48 30.14
CA SER A 664 -21.79 -15.91 29.85
C SER A 664 -20.35 -16.44 29.70
N LEU A 665 -19.35 -15.58 29.81
CA LEU A 665 -17.95 -15.96 29.77
C LEU A 665 -17.50 -16.39 31.18
N PRO A 666 -16.81 -17.52 31.34
CA PRO A 666 -16.21 -17.90 32.62
C PRO A 666 -15.08 -16.92 32.95
N LEU A 667 -15.34 -16.02 33.87
CA LEU A 667 -14.29 -15.20 34.48
C LEU A 667 -13.59 -16.07 35.52
N SER A 668 -12.36 -16.50 35.20
CA SER A 668 -11.46 -17.16 36.15
C SER A 668 -10.69 -16.15 36.98
#